data_3fb2f40b2286fb49580d2623bbdcfde1
#
_entry.id   3fb2f40b2286fb49580d2623bbdcfde1
#
_cell.length_a   1.000
_cell.length_b   1.000
_cell.length_c   1.000
_cell.angle_alpha   90.00
_cell.angle_beta   90.00
_cell.angle_gamma   90.00
#
_symmetry.space_group_name_H-M   'P 1'
#
loop_
_entity.id
_entity.type
_entity.pdbx_description
1 polymer ?
#
loop_
_entity_poly.entity_id
_entity_poly.type
_entity_poly.pdbx_seq_one_letter_code
_entity_poly.pdbx_strand_id
1 'polypeptide(L)'
;MVSMAAPETLHVRNIVLVGQDGAGKTSLAEAMLYISGQTPRMGTTHDGKSYLDYDAEEIKRKFTMGTSVAPIPYKDYKINLLDTSGHPDFIGDTLATMHAAEMAMFVVDAVEGPQVMTTKLWREAETMRLSRSVFINHIDREHANFDVIMAALHARFGARLGVVTIPIGVDKDFKGVIDILRMKARYFEGDSERVEEIPDEYLEQAQVARDKLCDLVAEADDDLMMKYLDGEEQLTQAELEGLFDKAIAQELFIPVFVGSTIIKQGIQGLMEDICTYFPHPTAHGPIPTADGGEVKVSKEGEPACFVFKTLADPYVGRLSFVKVLSGTLVPGLELLNARTGKKERLGHVCVMKGKETTPVKSAMAGDIVVVPKLVETRTGDTLSESGSIAIAPLPFPVPQYPVAIEAVNKKEEDKLGTFLARVAENDPTIRIERHEDTHQTVVTAMGEAQIDTILSRLAAQAKVETKLVPVRIPYRETIRKTAEAEGRHKKQTGGAGQFGDCWLRLEPNPGCGYEFVDAIKGGAIPGGLVPAVDKGVQEAMAEGVIAGYPMVDVKCTVFDGSYHPVDSNEMAFKTAARIGFRAACEQATPVVLEPMATMSIAVGESYAGAVMGDISTRRGRIIGTDSNDAGETVIMVRVPYAEVVSYTKDLRSISRGSGSYTIELDGYEQAPADVQKKLVAEYEAKRAAGN
;
A
#
# COMPACT_ATOMS: atom_id res chain seq x y z
N MET A 1 29.11 -10.56 23.70
CA MET A 1 28.85 -10.20 22.31
C MET A 1 29.51 -11.24 21.43
N VAL A 2 28.74 -12.19 20.93
CA VAL A 2 29.22 -13.13 19.93
C VAL A 2 29.34 -12.33 18.64
N SER A 3 30.58 -12.19 18.13
CA SER A 3 30.83 -11.62 16.80
C SER A 3 30.15 -12.57 15.81
N MET A 4 28.99 -12.17 15.27
CA MET A 4 28.37 -12.92 14.17
C MET A 4 29.33 -12.85 12.98
N ALA A 5 30.02 -13.97 12.69
CA ALA A 5 30.63 -14.14 11.38
C ALA A 5 29.50 -14.08 10.32
N ALA A 6 29.77 -13.53 9.13
CA ALA A 6 28.79 -13.53 8.07
C ALA A 6 28.44 -15.00 7.75
N PRO A 7 27.16 -15.41 7.83
CA PRO A 7 26.77 -16.80 7.56
C PRO A 7 26.98 -17.13 6.09
N GLU A 8 27.29 -18.39 5.76
CA GLU A 8 27.29 -18.83 4.38
C GLU A 8 25.88 -18.71 3.79
N THR A 9 25.74 -18.38 2.51
CA THR A 9 24.45 -18.18 1.84
C THR A 9 23.48 -19.39 2.02
N LEU A 10 23.99 -20.61 2.04
CA LEU A 10 23.21 -21.82 2.24
C LEU A 10 22.64 -21.97 3.68
N HIS A 11 23.22 -21.27 4.65
CA HIS A 11 22.79 -21.27 6.05
C HIS A 11 21.92 -20.05 6.40
N VAL A 12 21.50 -19.27 5.41
CA VAL A 12 20.54 -18.16 5.59
C VAL A 12 19.13 -18.66 5.30
N ARG A 13 18.16 -18.22 6.10
CA ARG A 13 16.72 -18.43 5.89
C ARG A 13 16.00 -17.08 6.01
N ASN A 14 15.42 -16.59 4.92
CA ASN A 14 14.64 -15.36 4.93
C ASN A 14 13.16 -15.73 4.89
N ILE A 15 12.46 -15.44 5.98
CA ILE A 15 11.07 -15.82 6.18
C ILE A 15 10.26 -14.59 6.49
N VAL A 16 9.20 -14.36 5.73
CA VAL A 16 8.23 -13.33 6.01
C VAL A 16 7.00 -13.93 6.70
N LEU A 17 6.63 -13.38 7.85
CA LEU A 17 5.40 -13.72 8.54
C LEU A 17 4.25 -12.90 7.97
N VAL A 18 3.25 -13.57 7.42
CA VAL A 18 2.09 -12.97 6.78
C VAL A 18 0.79 -13.57 7.32
N GLY A 19 -0.32 -12.88 7.10
CA GLY A 19 -1.65 -13.32 7.56
C GLY A 19 -2.45 -12.18 8.14
N GLN A 20 -3.63 -12.50 8.64
CA GLN A 20 -4.58 -11.54 9.21
C GLN A 20 -4.01 -10.84 10.45
N ASP A 21 -4.50 -9.63 10.74
CA ASP A 21 -4.25 -8.97 12.02
C ASP A 21 -4.83 -9.79 13.18
N GLY A 22 -4.10 -9.86 14.30
CA GLY A 22 -4.49 -10.65 15.47
C GLY A 22 -4.15 -12.16 15.38
N ALA A 23 -3.69 -12.70 14.26
CA ALA A 23 -3.32 -14.13 14.12
C ALA A 23 -2.06 -14.53 14.94
N GLY A 24 -1.30 -13.55 15.45
CA GLY A 24 -0.14 -13.79 16.32
C GLY A 24 1.21 -13.87 15.60
N LYS A 25 1.37 -13.19 14.47
CA LYS A 25 2.65 -13.08 13.73
C LYS A 25 3.79 -12.58 14.62
N THR A 26 3.61 -11.39 15.18
CA THR A 26 4.58 -10.78 16.10
C THR A 26 4.83 -11.66 17.34
N SER A 27 3.77 -12.32 17.85
CA SER A 27 3.91 -13.26 18.98
C SER A 27 4.76 -14.48 18.61
N LEU A 28 4.66 -14.98 17.35
CA LEU A 28 5.51 -16.05 16.86
C LEU A 28 6.97 -15.60 16.75
N ALA A 29 7.21 -14.43 16.21
CA ALA A 29 8.56 -13.86 16.11
C ALA A 29 9.19 -13.63 17.50
N GLU A 30 8.43 -13.09 18.46
CA GLU A 30 8.87 -12.90 19.85
C GLU A 30 9.17 -14.23 20.56
N ALA A 31 8.35 -15.25 20.33
CA ALA A 31 8.58 -16.58 20.89
C ALA A 31 9.85 -17.24 20.32
N MET A 32 10.11 -17.11 19.01
CA MET A 32 11.33 -17.59 18.37
C MET A 32 12.57 -16.85 18.88
N LEU A 33 12.50 -15.51 19.07
CA LEU A 33 13.57 -14.72 19.67
C LEU A 33 13.86 -15.17 21.11
N TYR A 34 12.84 -15.47 21.88
CA TYR A 34 12.99 -15.95 23.26
C TYR A 34 13.60 -17.34 23.33
N ILE A 35 13.06 -18.32 22.58
CA ILE A 35 13.52 -19.71 22.57
C ILE A 35 14.98 -19.81 22.06
N SER A 36 15.37 -18.95 21.10
CA SER A 36 16.76 -18.86 20.63
C SER A 36 17.71 -18.14 21.58
N GLY A 37 17.21 -17.64 22.71
CA GLY A 37 18.00 -16.89 23.69
C GLY A 37 18.44 -15.50 23.23
N GLN A 38 17.82 -14.95 22.15
CA GLN A 38 18.11 -13.62 21.64
C GLN A 38 17.50 -12.52 22.50
N THR A 39 16.48 -12.83 23.28
CA THR A 39 15.86 -11.92 24.24
C THR A 39 15.72 -12.59 25.61
N PRO A 40 15.90 -11.84 26.71
CA PRO A 40 15.84 -12.42 28.07
C PRO A 40 14.40 -12.73 28.52
N ARG A 41 13.41 -12.28 27.78
CA ARG A 41 11.97 -12.52 28.01
C ARG A 41 11.24 -12.46 26.69
N MET A 42 10.11 -13.10 26.61
CA MET A 42 9.19 -12.96 25.49
C MET A 42 8.51 -11.58 25.56
N GLY A 43 8.56 -10.81 24.48
CA GLY A 43 7.81 -9.56 24.35
C GLY A 43 6.35 -9.83 24.04
N THR A 44 5.48 -8.84 24.31
CA THR A 44 4.06 -8.89 23.96
C THR A 44 3.60 -7.55 23.41
N THR A 45 2.87 -7.58 22.31
CA THR A 45 2.27 -6.40 21.69
C THR A 45 1.21 -5.79 22.60
N HIS A 46 0.42 -6.63 23.26
CA HIS A 46 -0.66 -6.18 24.15
C HIS A 46 -0.19 -5.28 25.29
N ASP A 47 0.96 -5.61 25.90
CA ASP A 47 1.54 -4.84 27.02
C ASP A 47 2.48 -3.73 26.54
N GLY A 48 2.66 -3.55 25.22
CA GLY A 48 3.60 -2.59 24.63
C GLY A 48 5.07 -2.90 24.96
N LYS A 49 5.40 -4.19 25.16
CA LYS A 49 6.74 -4.66 25.53
C LYS A 49 7.36 -5.57 24.47
N SER A 50 6.81 -5.59 23.26
CA SER A 50 7.40 -6.25 22.11
C SER A 50 8.75 -5.62 21.76
N TYR A 51 9.70 -6.44 21.36
CA TYR A 51 10.97 -5.98 20.79
C TYR A 51 10.81 -5.54 19.33
N LEU A 52 9.78 -6.04 18.65
CA LEU A 52 9.53 -5.80 17.24
C LEU A 52 8.58 -4.64 17.00
N ASP A 53 7.52 -4.50 17.79
CA ASP A 53 6.61 -3.35 17.78
C ASP A 53 7.19 -2.22 18.67
N TYR A 54 8.19 -1.52 18.18
CA TYR A 54 8.90 -0.49 18.95
C TYR A 54 8.52 0.94 18.56
N ASP A 55 7.76 1.14 17.48
CA ASP A 55 7.24 2.45 17.10
C ASP A 55 6.20 2.92 18.13
N ALA A 56 6.21 4.20 18.46
CA ALA A 56 5.31 4.77 19.45
C ALA A 56 3.83 4.61 19.07
N GLU A 57 3.52 4.61 17.77
CA GLU A 57 2.16 4.40 17.28
C GLU A 57 1.76 2.93 17.35
N GLU A 58 2.66 1.97 17.09
CA GLU A 58 2.42 0.53 17.28
C GLU A 58 2.12 0.22 18.75
N ILE A 59 2.95 0.74 19.66
CA ILE A 59 2.76 0.59 21.12
C ILE A 59 1.41 1.16 21.56
N LYS A 60 1.05 2.35 21.07
CA LYS A 60 -0.20 3.03 21.41
C LYS A 60 -1.42 2.29 20.87
N ARG A 61 -1.36 1.80 19.65
CA ARG A 61 -2.46 1.13 18.94
C ARG A 61 -2.54 -0.37 19.19
N LYS A 62 -1.44 -0.97 19.70
CA LYS A 62 -1.30 -2.41 20.01
C LYS A 62 -1.43 -3.32 18.80
N PHE A 63 -0.96 -2.89 17.64
CA PHE A 63 -0.82 -3.71 16.45
C PHE A 63 0.38 -3.26 15.61
N THR A 64 0.94 -4.20 14.85
CA THR A 64 2.10 -3.98 13.96
C THR A 64 1.68 -3.17 12.73
N MET A 65 2.39 -2.10 12.44
CA MET A 65 2.10 -1.20 11.31
C MET A 65 3.14 -1.26 10.21
N GLY A 66 4.34 -1.64 10.53
CA GLY A 66 5.43 -1.77 9.57
C GLY A 66 6.25 -3.02 9.79
N THR A 67 7.01 -3.43 8.78
CA THR A 67 7.90 -4.58 8.88
C THR A 67 9.00 -4.36 9.89
N SER A 68 9.17 -5.30 10.79
CA SER A 68 10.31 -5.43 11.70
C SER A 68 11.16 -6.63 11.34
N VAL A 69 12.48 -6.51 11.51
CA VAL A 69 13.44 -7.59 11.22
C VAL A 69 13.92 -8.19 12.54
N ALA A 70 13.84 -9.52 12.63
CA ALA A 70 14.35 -10.31 13.74
C ALA A 70 15.43 -11.30 13.23
N PRO A 71 16.71 -10.95 13.29
CA PRO A 71 17.78 -11.87 12.96
C PRO A 71 17.98 -12.86 14.12
N ILE A 72 17.75 -14.12 13.84
CA ILE A 72 17.82 -15.21 14.83
C ILE A 72 18.96 -16.16 14.45
N PRO A 73 20.13 -16.06 15.12
CA PRO A 73 21.13 -17.12 15.05
C PRO A 73 20.59 -18.35 15.78
N TYR A 74 20.49 -19.46 15.07
CA TYR A 74 20.04 -20.71 15.64
C TYR A 74 20.86 -21.88 15.09
N LYS A 75 21.58 -22.61 15.95
CA LYS A 75 22.61 -23.56 15.53
C LYS A 75 23.61 -22.88 14.57
N ASP A 76 23.87 -23.48 13.41
CA ASP A 76 24.77 -22.93 12.38
C ASP A 76 24.05 -22.03 11.36
N TYR A 77 22.77 -21.74 11.57
CA TYR A 77 21.92 -20.96 10.66
C TYR A 77 21.67 -19.55 11.15
N LYS A 78 21.35 -18.68 10.22
CA LYS A 78 20.79 -17.37 10.47
C LYS A 78 19.39 -17.29 9.88
N ILE A 79 18.38 -17.20 10.73
CA ILE A 79 17.01 -16.96 10.30
C ILE A 79 16.77 -15.45 10.33
N ASN A 80 16.54 -14.83 9.19
CA ASN A 80 16.04 -13.47 9.10
C ASN A 80 14.51 -13.55 9.07
N LEU A 81 13.89 -13.33 10.21
CA LEU A 81 12.44 -13.33 10.33
C LEU A 81 11.93 -11.91 10.11
N LEU A 82 11.03 -11.75 9.15
CA LEU A 82 10.44 -10.48 8.75
C LEU A 82 9.00 -10.47 9.24
N ASP A 83 8.76 -9.78 10.36
CA ASP A 83 7.43 -9.63 10.93
C ASP A 83 6.70 -8.48 10.24
N THR A 84 5.50 -8.73 9.69
CA THR A 84 4.75 -7.76 8.88
C THR A 84 3.38 -7.45 9.46
N SER A 85 2.81 -6.32 9.01
CA SER A 85 1.45 -5.94 9.37
C SER A 85 0.42 -6.89 8.73
N GLY A 86 -0.60 -7.27 9.50
CA GLY A 86 -1.79 -7.96 9.00
C GLY A 86 -2.94 -7.02 8.66
N HIS A 87 -2.76 -5.72 8.88
CA HIS A 87 -3.79 -4.71 8.64
C HIS A 87 -3.80 -4.27 7.17
N PRO A 88 -4.95 -4.21 6.48
CA PRO A 88 -5.04 -3.91 5.05
C PRO A 88 -4.48 -2.54 4.67
N ASP A 89 -4.49 -1.55 5.58
CA ASP A 89 -3.98 -0.21 5.29
C ASP A 89 -2.44 -0.15 5.19
N PHE A 90 -1.72 -1.18 5.65
CA PHE A 90 -0.26 -1.28 5.59
C PHE A 90 0.23 -2.40 4.67
N ILE A 91 -0.63 -2.90 3.79
CA ILE A 91 -0.32 -4.02 2.89
C ILE A 91 0.87 -3.73 1.97
N GLY A 92 1.12 -2.47 1.59
CA GLY A 92 2.24 -2.10 0.71
C GLY A 92 3.61 -2.48 1.29
N ASP A 93 3.82 -2.22 2.60
CA ASP A 93 5.05 -2.61 3.29
C ASP A 93 5.20 -4.14 3.37
N THR A 94 4.09 -4.86 3.60
CA THR A 94 4.05 -6.34 3.60
C THR A 94 4.43 -6.90 2.24
N LEU A 95 3.86 -6.39 1.14
CA LEU A 95 4.15 -6.85 -0.22
C LEU A 95 5.63 -6.59 -0.59
N ALA A 96 6.15 -5.41 -0.29
CA ALA A 96 7.56 -5.11 -0.51
C ALA A 96 8.49 -6.05 0.26
N THR A 97 8.11 -6.40 1.49
CA THR A 97 8.86 -7.32 2.34
C THR A 97 8.82 -8.76 1.82
N MET A 98 7.71 -9.20 1.25
CA MET A 98 7.59 -10.53 0.64
C MET A 98 8.62 -10.74 -0.48
N HIS A 99 8.97 -9.71 -1.25
CA HIS A 99 10.02 -9.77 -2.27
C HIS A 99 11.44 -9.97 -1.69
N ALA A 100 11.64 -9.75 -0.39
CA ALA A 100 12.92 -9.95 0.26
C ALA A 100 13.09 -11.36 0.85
N ALA A 101 12.04 -12.17 0.89
CA ALA A 101 12.03 -13.50 1.49
C ALA A 101 12.08 -14.62 0.44
N GLU A 102 12.46 -15.83 0.86
CA GLU A 102 12.32 -17.07 0.09
C GLU A 102 11.10 -17.87 0.53
N MET A 103 10.58 -17.59 1.74
CA MET A 103 9.43 -18.30 2.31
C MET A 103 8.42 -17.31 2.92
N ALA A 104 7.15 -17.44 2.56
CA ALA A 104 6.04 -16.80 3.26
C ALA A 104 5.40 -17.80 4.25
N MET A 105 5.50 -17.51 5.54
CA MET A 105 4.82 -18.27 6.58
C MET A 105 3.50 -17.59 6.93
N PHE A 106 2.40 -18.24 6.59
CA PHE A 106 1.04 -17.79 6.87
C PHE A 106 0.65 -18.18 8.29
N VAL A 107 0.55 -17.18 9.17
CA VAL A 107 0.05 -17.41 10.52
C VAL A 107 -1.46 -17.31 10.52
N VAL A 108 -2.13 -18.40 10.93
CA VAL A 108 -3.59 -18.54 10.90
C VAL A 108 -4.09 -18.84 12.31
N ASP A 109 -5.14 -18.14 12.74
CA ASP A 109 -5.76 -18.36 14.04
C ASP A 109 -6.58 -19.66 14.05
N ALA A 110 -6.42 -20.50 15.07
CA ALA A 110 -7.08 -21.80 15.19
C ALA A 110 -8.59 -21.73 15.48
N VAL A 111 -9.11 -20.54 15.78
CA VAL A 111 -10.56 -20.31 15.99
C VAL A 111 -11.18 -19.65 14.76
N GLU A 112 -10.52 -18.62 14.21
CA GLU A 112 -11.07 -17.81 13.13
C GLU A 112 -10.76 -18.36 11.72
N GLY A 113 -9.69 -19.13 11.58
CA GLY A 113 -9.26 -19.67 10.31
C GLY A 113 -8.70 -18.65 9.31
N PRO A 114 -8.56 -19.04 8.04
CA PRO A 114 -8.05 -18.16 6.99
C PRO A 114 -9.05 -17.06 6.65
N GLN A 115 -8.64 -15.81 6.85
CA GLN A 115 -9.43 -14.61 6.61
C GLN A 115 -9.06 -13.89 5.30
N VAL A 116 -9.63 -12.70 5.08
CA VAL A 116 -9.47 -11.92 3.84
C VAL A 116 -8.01 -11.60 3.54
N MET A 117 -7.25 -11.08 4.51
CA MET A 117 -5.84 -10.76 4.30
C MET A 117 -4.99 -12.00 4.04
N THR A 118 -5.29 -13.11 4.72
CA THR A 118 -4.63 -14.40 4.44
C THR A 118 -4.83 -14.81 2.97
N THR A 119 -6.06 -14.71 2.46
CA THR A 119 -6.37 -15.05 1.07
C THR A 119 -5.71 -14.12 0.06
N LYS A 120 -5.72 -12.81 0.35
CA LYS A 120 -5.10 -11.81 -0.53
C LYS A 120 -3.59 -12.02 -0.62
N LEU A 121 -2.91 -12.14 0.52
CA LEU A 121 -1.46 -12.35 0.56
C LEU A 121 -1.04 -13.72 0.01
N TRP A 122 -1.94 -14.73 0.10
CA TRP A 122 -1.70 -16.03 -0.52
C TRP A 122 -1.61 -15.94 -2.05
N ARG A 123 -2.54 -15.23 -2.68
CA ARG A 123 -2.51 -14.99 -4.13
C ARG A 123 -1.27 -14.21 -4.57
N GLU A 124 -0.87 -13.21 -3.78
CA GLU A 124 0.36 -12.46 -4.04
C GLU A 124 1.60 -13.37 -3.95
N ALA A 125 1.66 -14.25 -2.95
CA ALA A 125 2.74 -15.23 -2.83
C ALA A 125 2.79 -16.20 -4.03
N GLU A 126 1.62 -16.62 -4.53
CA GLU A 126 1.53 -17.43 -5.76
C GLU A 126 2.06 -16.69 -7.00
N THR A 127 1.65 -15.44 -7.17
CA THR A 127 2.13 -14.59 -8.27
C THR A 127 3.63 -14.38 -8.23
N MET A 128 4.19 -14.22 -7.02
CA MET A 128 5.62 -14.06 -6.78
C MET A 128 6.41 -15.39 -6.87
N ARG A 129 5.73 -16.52 -6.97
CA ARG A 129 6.34 -17.87 -6.85
C ARG A 129 7.15 -18.02 -5.56
N LEU A 130 6.63 -17.47 -4.48
CA LEU A 130 7.23 -17.52 -3.17
C LEU A 130 6.80 -18.82 -2.47
N SER A 131 7.74 -19.60 -1.98
CA SER A 131 7.43 -20.80 -1.20
C SER A 131 6.56 -20.44 0.00
N ARG A 132 5.62 -21.32 0.34
CA ARG A 132 4.60 -21.05 1.37
C ARG A 132 4.65 -22.12 2.46
N SER A 133 4.36 -21.70 3.68
CA SER A 133 4.08 -22.58 4.82
C SER A 133 2.93 -21.99 5.64
N VAL A 134 2.29 -22.80 6.47
CA VAL A 134 1.22 -22.37 7.37
C VAL A 134 1.60 -22.70 8.81
N PHE A 135 1.41 -21.76 9.72
CA PHE A 135 1.47 -21.99 11.16
C PHE A 135 0.10 -21.69 11.76
N ILE A 136 -0.61 -22.74 12.20
CA ILE A 136 -1.88 -22.64 12.92
C ILE A 136 -1.57 -22.31 14.37
N ASN A 137 -1.82 -21.06 14.76
CA ASN A 137 -1.54 -20.54 16.09
C ASN A 137 -2.78 -20.53 16.98
N HIS A 138 -2.60 -20.37 18.27
CA HIS A 138 -3.67 -20.26 19.26
C HIS A 138 -4.53 -21.53 19.41
N ILE A 139 -3.96 -22.70 19.20
CA ILE A 139 -4.66 -23.97 19.38
C ILE A 139 -5.05 -24.23 20.87
N ASP A 140 -4.46 -23.47 21.78
CA ASP A 140 -4.75 -23.42 23.22
C ASP A 140 -5.95 -22.54 23.58
N ARG A 141 -6.58 -21.84 22.62
CA ARG A 141 -7.76 -21.00 22.87
C ARG A 141 -9.04 -21.83 22.90
N GLU A 142 -10.01 -21.33 23.65
CA GLU A 142 -11.37 -21.88 23.68
C GLU A 142 -11.99 -21.87 22.28
N HIS A 143 -12.61 -22.99 21.89
CA HIS A 143 -13.19 -23.25 20.56
C HIS A 143 -12.18 -23.47 19.43
N ALA A 144 -10.88 -23.56 19.71
CA ALA A 144 -9.90 -23.95 18.68
C ALA A 144 -10.18 -25.36 18.17
N ASN A 145 -10.13 -25.55 16.85
CA ASN A 145 -10.40 -26.84 16.21
C ASN A 145 -9.50 -27.04 14.99
N PHE A 146 -8.50 -27.92 15.15
CA PHE A 146 -7.51 -28.18 14.12
C PHE A 146 -8.13 -28.73 12.83
N ASP A 147 -9.04 -29.70 12.92
CA ASP A 147 -9.62 -30.35 11.74
C ASP A 147 -10.51 -29.41 10.94
N VAL A 148 -11.28 -28.55 11.61
CA VAL A 148 -12.09 -27.51 10.97
C VAL A 148 -11.22 -26.51 10.22
N ILE A 149 -10.11 -26.08 10.83
CA ILE A 149 -9.18 -25.16 10.20
C ILE A 149 -8.47 -25.81 9.01
N MET A 150 -8.02 -27.06 9.14
CA MET A 150 -7.42 -27.80 8.02
C MET A 150 -8.41 -27.95 6.85
N ALA A 151 -9.66 -28.29 7.13
CA ALA A 151 -10.70 -28.36 6.09
C ALA A 151 -10.92 -27.00 5.41
N ALA A 152 -10.93 -25.91 6.15
CA ALA A 152 -11.07 -24.55 5.61
C ALA A 152 -9.85 -24.14 4.76
N LEU A 153 -8.64 -24.51 5.17
CA LEU A 153 -7.41 -24.29 4.42
C LEU A 153 -7.41 -25.06 3.10
N HIS A 154 -7.74 -26.35 3.13
CA HIS A 154 -7.85 -27.18 1.92
C HIS A 154 -8.92 -26.66 0.94
N ALA A 155 -10.10 -26.29 1.45
CA ALA A 155 -11.17 -25.74 0.62
C ALA A 155 -10.79 -24.44 -0.08
N ARG A 156 -9.89 -23.64 0.54
CA ARG A 156 -9.50 -22.32 0.02
C ARG A 156 -8.21 -22.33 -0.80
N PHE A 157 -7.24 -23.15 -0.42
CA PHE A 157 -5.88 -23.11 -0.95
C PHE A 157 -5.44 -24.43 -1.63
N GLY A 158 -6.31 -25.43 -1.67
CA GLY A 158 -6.11 -26.66 -2.44
C GLY A 158 -5.41 -27.77 -1.67
N ALA A 159 -5.06 -28.82 -2.41
CA ALA A 159 -4.63 -30.11 -1.86
C ALA A 159 -3.13 -30.21 -1.51
N ARG A 160 -2.30 -29.23 -1.92
CA ARG A 160 -0.83 -29.25 -1.66
C ARG A 160 -0.44 -28.99 -0.20
N LEU A 161 -1.42 -28.68 0.66
CA LEU A 161 -1.22 -28.50 2.08
C LEU A 161 -1.07 -29.85 2.77
N GLY A 162 0.06 -30.09 3.44
CA GLY A 162 0.29 -31.32 4.19
C GLY A 162 0.69 -31.05 5.63
N VAL A 163 0.13 -31.84 6.53
CA VAL A 163 0.34 -31.70 7.98
C VAL A 163 1.73 -32.20 8.36
N VAL A 164 2.54 -31.34 8.95
CA VAL A 164 3.86 -31.68 9.51
C VAL A 164 3.77 -31.91 11.03
N THR A 165 2.89 -31.16 11.70
CA THR A 165 2.65 -31.36 13.13
C THR A 165 1.16 -31.47 13.45
N ILE A 166 0.81 -32.39 14.36
CA ILE A 166 -0.55 -32.61 14.88
C ILE A 166 -0.59 -32.19 16.36
N PRO A 167 -1.65 -31.51 16.85
CA PRO A 167 -1.74 -31.13 18.24
C PRO A 167 -2.02 -32.34 19.17
N ILE A 168 -1.38 -32.35 20.33
CA ILE A 168 -1.70 -33.29 21.45
C ILE A 168 -2.66 -32.56 22.36
N GLY A 169 -3.96 -32.87 22.26
CA GLY A 169 -5.04 -32.11 22.87
C GLY A 169 -5.33 -30.81 22.15
N VAL A 170 -6.40 -30.16 22.53
CA VAL A 170 -6.84 -28.84 22.01
C VAL A 170 -7.38 -27.99 23.15
N ASP A 171 -7.50 -26.68 22.95
CA ASP A 171 -7.99 -25.75 23.98
C ASP A 171 -7.10 -25.86 25.25
N LYS A 172 -7.69 -25.91 26.41
CA LYS A 172 -7.00 -26.02 27.72
C LYS A 172 -6.22 -27.33 27.90
N ASP A 173 -6.56 -28.34 27.12
CA ASP A 173 -5.90 -29.65 27.14
C ASP A 173 -4.70 -29.75 26.16
N PHE A 174 -4.39 -28.68 25.42
CA PHE A 174 -3.24 -28.65 24.52
C PHE A 174 -1.92 -28.69 25.31
N LYS A 175 -1.12 -29.72 25.08
CA LYS A 175 0.11 -29.98 25.84
C LYS A 175 1.38 -30.05 25.00
N GLY A 176 1.25 -30.30 23.70
CA GLY A 176 2.39 -30.48 22.80
C GLY A 176 1.96 -30.80 21.38
N VAL A 177 2.91 -31.18 20.55
CA VAL A 177 2.67 -31.51 19.15
C VAL A 177 3.33 -32.86 18.80
N ILE A 178 2.75 -33.57 17.83
CA ILE A 178 3.35 -34.74 17.21
C ILE A 178 4.05 -34.28 15.94
N ASP A 179 5.33 -34.49 15.85
CA ASP A 179 6.16 -34.29 14.66
C ASP A 179 5.99 -35.52 13.74
N ILE A 180 5.27 -35.33 12.65
CA ILE A 180 4.93 -36.38 11.69
C ILE A 180 6.16 -36.81 10.88
N LEU A 181 7.07 -35.87 10.61
CA LEU A 181 8.27 -36.13 9.83
C LEU A 181 9.22 -37.08 10.60
N ARG A 182 9.33 -36.91 11.93
CA ARG A 182 10.21 -37.72 12.79
C ARG A 182 9.47 -38.78 13.60
N MET A 183 8.15 -38.81 13.57
CA MET A 183 7.28 -39.71 14.36
C MET A 183 7.60 -39.64 15.85
N LYS A 184 7.60 -38.44 16.42
CA LYS A 184 7.87 -38.15 17.84
C LYS A 184 6.88 -37.16 18.40
N ALA A 185 6.58 -37.28 19.69
CA ALA A 185 5.84 -36.28 20.45
C ALA A 185 6.82 -35.27 21.05
N ARG A 186 6.48 -33.96 20.94
CA ARG A 186 7.29 -32.85 21.42
C ARG A 186 6.50 -32.00 22.43
N TYR A 187 7.08 -31.78 23.59
CA TYR A 187 6.50 -30.99 24.67
C TYR A 187 7.48 -29.89 25.09
N PHE A 188 7.04 -28.67 25.25
CA PHE A 188 7.87 -27.59 25.77
C PHE A 188 7.51 -27.34 27.24
N GLU A 189 8.43 -27.55 28.14
CA GLU A 189 8.26 -27.41 29.58
C GLU A 189 9.33 -26.48 30.15
N GLY A 190 8.89 -25.42 30.83
CA GLY A 190 9.83 -24.38 31.29
C GLY A 190 10.51 -23.66 30.11
N ASP A 191 11.82 -23.88 29.96
CA ASP A 191 12.65 -23.29 28.90
C ASP A 191 13.32 -24.36 28.00
N SER A 192 12.82 -25.59 27.99
CA SER A 192 13.37 -26.70 27.22
C SER A 192 12.28 -27.54 26.57
N GLU A 193 12.62 -28.14 25.45
CA GLU A 193 11.78 -29.13 24.78
C GLU A 193 12.12 -30.55 25.25
N ARG A 194 11.09 -31.35 25.47
CA ARG A 194 11.16 -32.77 25.76
C ARG A 194 10.58 -33.57 24.58
N VAL A 195 11.35 -34.50 24.04
CA VAL A 195 10.95 -35.35 22.90
C VAL A 195 10.72 -36.77 23.40
N GLU A 196 9.56 -37.35 23.09
CA GLU A 196 9.13 -38.67 23.54
C GLU A 196 8.52 -39.49 22.39
N GLU A 197 8.18 -40.73 22.67
CA GLU A 197 7.38 -41.56 21.78
C GLU A 197 5.94 -41.04 21.69
N ILE A 198 5.29 -41.25 20.53
CA ILE A 198 3.90 -40.84 20.32
C ILE A 198 2.99 -41.62 21.26
N PRO A 199 2.07 -41.00 22.01
CA PRO A 199 1.10 -41.69 22.80
C PRO A 199 0.23 -42.64 21.94
N ASP A 200 -0.10 -43.82 22.44
CA ASP A 200 -0.82 -44.86 21.71
C ASP A 200 -2.11 -44.38 21.06
N GLU A 201 -2.83 -43.46 21.70
CA GLU A 201 -4.08 -42.90 21.22
C GLU A 201 -3.93 -42.05 19.94
N TYR A 202 -2.71 -41.57 19.63
CA TYR A 202 -2.42 -40.74 18.44
C TYR A 202 -1.66 -41.49 17.33
N LEU A 203 -1.21 -42.74 17.57
CA LEU A 203 -0.38 -43.47 16.62
C LEU A 203 -1.04 -43.70 15.26
N GLU A 204 -2.31 -44.08 15.25
CA GLU A 204 -3.07 -44.27 14.00
C GLU A 204 -3.22 -42.97 13.22
N GLN A 205 -3.58 -41.87 13.90
CA GLN A 205 -3.70 -40.56 13.29
C GLN A 205 -2.36 -40.07 12.74
N ALA A 206 -1.27 -40.27 13.47
CA ALA A 206 0.07 -39.88 13.04
C ALA A 206 0.50 -40.67 11.81
N GLN A 207 0.22 -42.01 11.76
CA GLN A 207 0.56 -42.85 10.60
C GLN A 207 -0.23 -42.39 9.34
N VAL A 208 -1.53 -42.14 9.46
CA VAL A 208 -2.35 -41.65 8.34
C VAL A 208 -1.84 -40.30 7.84
N ALA A 209 -1.42 -39.42 8.74
CA ALA A 209 -0.86 -38.12 8.35
C ALA A 209 0.51 -38.29 7.68
N ARG A 210 1.34 -39.23 8.14
CA ARG A 210 2.64 -39.54 7.53
C ARG A 210 2.48 -40.12 6.12
N ASP A 211 1.55 -41.02 5.91
CA ASP A 211 1.29 -41.61 4.59
C ASP A 211 0.88 -40.49 3.59
N LYS A 212 -0.03 -39.63 3.99
CA LYS A 212 -0.40 -38.43 3.16
C LYS A 212 0.76 -37.49 2.90
N LEU A 213 1.65 -37.30 3.88
CA LEU A 213 2.86 -36.52 3.72
C LEU A 213 3.78 -37.13 2.66
N CYS A 214 3.99 -38.48 2.72
CA CYS A 214 4.77 -39.20 1.72
C CYS A 214 4.17 -39.06 0.31
N ASP A 215 2.85 -39.22 0.16
CA ASP A 215 2.14 -39.01 -1.11
C ASP A 215 2.45 -37.63 -1.73
N LEU A 216 2.41 -36.55 -0.92
CA LEU A 216 2.64 -35.21 -1.40
C LEU A 216 4.09 -34.90 -1.78
N VAL A 217 5.06 -35.41 -1.00
CA VAL A 217 6.46 -35.06 -1.25
C VAL A 217 7.12 -35.99 -2.29
N ALA A 218 6.57 -37.17 -2.53
CA ALA A 218 7.09 -38.12 -3.53
C ALA A 218 7.07 -37.52 -4.95
N GLU A 219 6.13 -36.59 -5.25
CA GLU A 219 6.05 -35.90 -6.53
C GLU A 219 7.31 -35.08 -6.87
N ALA A 220 8.20 -34.81 -5.90
CA ALA A 220 9.40 -34.02 -6.13
C ALA A 220 10.56 -34.77 -6.79
N ASP A 221 10.46 -36.11 -6.95
CA ASP A 221 11.49 -36.93 -7.56
C ASP A 221 10.86 -38.15 -8.25
N ASP A 222 10.96 -38.22 -9.58
CA ASP A 222 10.31 -39.24 -10.41
C ASP A 222 10.77 -40.66 -10.06
N ASP A 223 12.04 -40.90 -9.70
CA ASP A 223 12.59 -42.21 -9.37
C ASP A 223 12.05 -42.70 -8.02
N LEU A 224 12.01 -41.81 -7.02
CA LEU A 224 11.47 -42.11 -5.71
C LEU A 224 9.94 -42.25 -5.74
N MET A 225 9.27 -41.49 -6.58
CA MET A 225 7.83 -41.62 -6.81
C MET A 225 7.47 -42.98 -7.40
N MET A 226 8.22 -43.48 -8.41
CA MET A 226 8.00 -44.80 -8.98
C MET A 226 8.24 -45.90 -7.92
N LYS A 227 9.35 -45.81 -7.17
CA LYS A 227 9.65 -46.75 -6.06
C LYS A 227 8.50 -46.81 -5.04
N TYR A 228 7.96 -45.66 -4.68
CA TYR A 228 6.87 -45.55 -3.71
C TYR A 228 5.55 -46.10 -4.24
N LEU A 229 5.20 -45.83 -5.51
CA LEU A 229 3.98 -46.31 -6.14
C LEU A 229 3.98 -47.81 -6.43
N ASP A 230 5.13 -48.44 -6.76
CA ASP A 230 5.26 -49.85 -6.96
C ASP A 230 5.01 -50.68 -5.68
N GLY A 231 4.96 -50.01 -4.52
CA GLY A 231 4.56 -50.62 -3.23
C GLY A 231 5.52 -51.63 -2.66
N GLU A 232 6.73 -51.78 -3.24
CA GLU A 232 7.73 -52.75 -2.78
C GLU A 232 8.49 -52.29 -1.53
N GLU A 233 8.64 -50.92 -1.36
CA GLU A 233 9.32 -50.38 -0.20
C GLU A 233 8.72 -49.01 0.19
N GLN A 234 8.52 -48.77 1.50
CA GLN A 234 8.23 -47.45 2.02
C GLN A 234 9.45 -46.53 1.89
N LEU A 235 9.23 -45.20 1.71
CA LEU A 235 10.31 -44.25 1.74
C LEU A 235 11.06 -44.30 3.08
N THR A 236 12.37 -44.43 3.02
CA THR A 236 13.22 -44.33 4.22
C THR A 236 13.16 -42.91 4.79
N GLN A 237 13.51 -42.75 6.06
CA GLN A 237 13.55 -41.42 6.70
C GLN A 237 14.48 -40.46 5.93
N ALA A 238 15.64 -40.93 5.46
CA ALA A 238 16.58 -40.09 4.72
C ALA A 238 16.05 -39.67 3.32
N GLU A 239 15.35 -40.58 2.62
CA GLU A 239 14.69 -40.25 1.36
C GLU A 239 13.57 -39.21 1.56
N LEU A 240 12.73 -39.42 2.58
CA LEU A 240 11.65 -38.48 2.91
C LEU A 240 12.19 -37.08 3.26
N GLU A 241 13.22 -37.00 4.07
CA GLU A 241 13.88 -35.76 4.43
C GLU A 241 14.52 -35.05 3.21
N GLY A 242 15.12 -35.82 2.29
CA GLY A 242 15.70 -35.30 1.04
C GLY A 242 14.67 -34.87 -0.01
N LEU A 243 13.43 -35.39 0.06
CA LEU A 243 12.32 -34.97 -0.78
C LEU A 243 11.63 -33.71 -0.24
N PHE A 244 11.64 -33.55 1.10
CA PHE A 244 10.87 -32.52 1.78
C PHE A 244 11.32 -31.10 1.41
N ASP A 245 12.62 -30.82 1.38
CA ASP A 245 13.17 -29.52 0.99
C ASP A 245 12.94 -29.23 -0.50
N LYS A 246 13.10 -30.26 -1.37
CA LYS A 246 12.83 -30.12 -2.80
C LYS A 246 11.36 -29.81 -3.08
N ALA A 247 10.43 -30.54 -2.44
CA ALA A 247 8.99 -30.37 -2.61
C ALA A 247 8.53 -28.97 -2.19
N ILE A 248 9.10 -28.42 -1.11
CA ILE A 248 8.83 -27.05 -0.66
C ILE A 248 9.37 -26.03 -1.67
N ALA A 249 10.63 -26.16 -2.10
CA ALA A 249 11.26 -25.24 -3.03
C ALA A 249 10.57 -25.21 -4.41
N GLN A 250 10.03 -26.36 -4.84
CA GLN A 250 9.26 -26.50 -6.11
C GLN A 250 7.77 -26.17 -5.97
N GLU A 251 7.32 -25.74 -4.81
CA GLU A 251 5.90 -25.44 -4.49
C GLU A 251 4.93 -26.62 -4.71
N LEU A 252 5.42 -27.84 -4.70
CA LEU A 252 4.61 -29.06 -4.79
C LEU A 252 3.95 -29.38 -3.44
N PHE A 253 4.59 -28.99 -2.35
CA PHE A 253 4.17 -29.24 -0.98
C PHE A 253 4.20 -27.97 -0.13
N ILE A 254 3.16 -27.74 0.64
CA ILE A 254 3.02 -26.59 1.55
C ILE A 254 2.90 -27.14 2.99
N PRO A 255 3.96 -27.06 3.80
CA PRO A 255 3.96 -27.59 5.15
C PRO A 255 3.04 -26.83 6.09
N VAL A 256 2.23 -27.55 6.86
CA VAL A 256 1.35 -27.01 7.88
C VAL A 256 1.82 -27.44 9.26
N PHE A 257 2.13 -26.45 10.09
CA PHE A 257 2.53 -26.60 11.47
C PHE A 257 1.41 -26.09 12.39
N VAL A 258 1.36 -26.62 13.61
CA VAL A 258 0.42 -26.18 14.64
C VAL A 258 1.14 -25.92 15.94
N GLY A 259 0.66 -24.91 16.70
CA GLY A 259 1.24 -24.60 17.99
C GLY A 259 0.53 -23.48 18.74
N SER A 260 1.14 -23.06 19.82
CA SER A 260 0.72 -21.88 20.58
C SER A 260 1.94 -21.06 20.94
N THR A 261 1.91 -19.79 20.52
CA THR A 261 2.95 -18.82 20.86
C THR A 261 2.91 -18.43 22.33
N ILE A 262 1.74 -18.49 22.99
CA ILE A 262 1.55 -18.10 24.40
C ILE A 262 2.26 -19.09 25.31
N ILE A 263 2.00 -20.37 25.12
CA ILE A 263 2.61 -21.45 25.92
C ILE A 263 3.84 -22.07 25.27
N LYS A 264 4.29 -21.51 24.14
CA LYS A 264 5.52 -21.86 23.40
C LYS A 264 5.59 -23.30 22.85
N GLN A 265 4.44 -23.97 22.71
CA GLN A 265 4.38 -25.32 22.16
C GLN A 265 4.50 -25.32 20.63
N GLY A 266 5.26 -26.27 20.07
CA GLY A 266 5.43 -26.47 18.62
C GLY A 266 6.42 -25.52 17.95
N ILE A 267 7.06 -24.60 18.67
CA ILE A 267 7.90 -23.55 18.07
C ILE A 267 9.35 -24.01 17.90
N GLN A 268 9.92 -24.74 18.88
CA GLN A 268 11.31 -25.18 18.76
C GLN A 268 11.49 -26.18 17.61
N GLY A 269 10.58 -27.14 17.46
CA GLY A 269 10.55 -28.05 16.30
C GLY A 269 10.41 -27.32 14.98
N LEU A 270 9.52 -26.31 14.92
CA LEU A 270 9.39 -25.42 13.76
C LEU A 270 10.72 -24.74 13.40
N MET A 271 11.46 -24.20 14.38
CA MET A 271 12.77 -23.58 14.14
C MET A 271 13.81 -24.58 13.60
N GLU A 272 13.76 -25.84 14.03
CA GLU A 272 14.62 -26.90 13.50
C GLU A 272 14.28 -27.21 12.04
N ASP A 273 13.00 -27.32 11.72
CA ASP A 273 12.51 -27.58 10.36
C ASP A 273 12.79 -26.41 9.42
N ILE A 274 12.66 -25.17 9.90
CA ILE A 274 13.07 -23.98 9.16
C ILE A 274 14.55 -24.06 8.76
N CYS A 275 15.43 -24.39 9.69
CA CYS A 275 16.85 -24.49 9.39
C CYS A 275 17.16 -25.57 8.36
N THR A 276 16.52 -26.72 8.49
CA THR A 276 16.85 -27.92 7.72
C THR A 276 16.20 -27.92 6.34
N TYR A 277 14.90 -27.57 6.24
CA TYR A 277 14.08 -27.83 5.06
C TYR A 277 13.56 -26.60 4.32
N PHE A 278 13.57 -25.41 4.95
CA PHE A 278 13.07 -24.23 4.26
C PHE A 278 14.09 -23.73 3.23
N PRO A 279 13.61 -23.12 2.13
CA PRO A 279 14.48 -22.70 1.05
C PRO A 279 15.52 -21.68 1.51
N HIS A 280 16.75 -21.88 1.09
CA HIS A 280 17.85 -20.91 1.20
C HIS A 280 17.84 -19.94 0.01
N PRO A 281 18.58 -18.82 0.06
CA PRO A 281 18.50 -17.77 -0.97
C PRO A 281 18.78 -18.17 -2.41
N THR A 282 19.43 -19.33 -2.62
CA THR A 282 19.70 -19.84 -3.98
C THR A 282 18.72 -20.92 -4.45
N ALA A 283 17.74 -21.31 -3.62
CA ALA A 283 16.84 -22.44 -3.89
C ALA A 283 15.90 -22.20 -5.08
N HIS A 284 15.47 -20.96 -5.30
CA HIS A 284 14.58 -20.58 -6.42
C HIS A 284 15.33 -20.22 -7.71
N GLY A 285 16.66 -20.47 -7.75
CA GLY A 285 17.48 -20.12 -8.92
C GLY A 285 17.82 -18.63 -9.03
N PRO A 286 18.20 -18.18 -10.23
CA PRO A 286 18.55 -16.78 -10.46
C PRO A 286 17.36 -15.85 -10.35
N ILE A 287 17.61 -14.62 -9.90
CA ILE A 287 16.58 -13.56 -9.75
C ILE A 287 16.45 -12.83 -11.10
N PRO A 288 15.24 -12.72 -11.68
CA PRO A 288 15.04 -12.01 -12.93
C PRO A 288 15.25 -10.49 -12.78
N THR A 289 15.86 -9.86 -13.79
CA THR A 289 16.07 -8.42 -13.86
C THR A 289 15.03 -7.74 -14.77
N ALA A 290 14.87 -6.44 -14.62
CA ALA A 290 13.89 -5.64 -15.37
C ALA A 290 14.16 -5.61 -16.89
N ASP A 291 15.40 -5.81 -17.32
CA ASP A 291 15.81 -5.88 -18.72
C ASP A 291 15.72 -7.28 -19.34
N GLY A 292 15.19 -8.25 -18.61
CA GLY A 292 15.06 -9.66 -19.03
C GLY A 292 16.31 -10.51 -18.82
N GLY A 293 17.31 -9.99 -18.10
CA GLY A 293 18.47 -10.74 -17.62
C GLY A 293 18.19 -11.48 -16.32
N GLU A 294 19.24 -12.00 -15.71
CA GLU A 294 19.19 -12.77 -14.46
C GLU A 294 20.38 -12.47 -13.53
N VAL A 295 20.16 -12.41 -12.24
CA VAL A 295 21.20 -12.29 -11.21
C VAL A 295 21.30 -13.58 -10.42
N LYS A 296 22.49 -14.19 -10.39
CA LYS A 296 22.77 -15.35 -9.54
C LYS A 296 23.07 -14.90 -8.11
N VAL A 297 22.39 -15.52 -7.16
CA VAL A 297 22.67 -15.30 -5.74
C VAL A 297 23.99 -16.02 -5.40
N SER A 298 25.10 -15.29 -5.42
CA SER A 298 26.46 -15.82 -5.19
C SER A 298 27.34 -14.76 -4.52
N LYS A 299 28.17 -15.18 -3.58
CA LYS A 299 29.16 -14.31 -2.92
C LYS A 299 30.28 -13.81 -3.88
N GLU A 300 30.47 -14.49 -4.99
CA GLU A 300 31.51 -14.21 -5.99
C GLU A 300 31.05 -13.27 -7.10
N GLY A 301 29.75 -12.91 -7.08
CA GLY A 301 29.17 -11.98 -8.04
C GLY A 301 29.51 -10.52 -7.74
N GLU A 302 29.12 -9.64 -8.66
CA GLU A 302 29.16 -8.19 -8.45
C GLU A 302 28.26 -7.81 -7.23
N PRO A 303 28.73 -6.92 -6.34
CA PRO A 303 27.92 -6.43 -5.22
C PRO A 303 26.64 -5.76 -5.69
N ALA A 304 25.50 -6.32 -5.32
CA ALA A 304 24.19 -5.79 -5.61
C ALA A 304 23.22 -6.04 -4.48
N CYS A 305 22.29 -5.10 -4.25
CA CYS A 305 21.24 -5.24 -3.25
C CYS A 305 19.92 -4.60 -3.70
N PHE A 306 18.83 -5.15 -3.20
CA PHE A 306 17.48 -4.69 -3.39
C PHE A 306 16.94 -4.03 -2.11
N VAL A 307 16.36 -2.85 -2.22
CA VAL A 307 15.82 -2.07 -1.10
C VAL A 307 14.33 -2.36 -0.96
N PHE A 308 13.96 -3.18 0.01
CA PHE A 308 12.56 -3.54 0.21
C PHE A 308 11.81 -2.60 1.18
N LYS A 309 12.56 -1.80 1.98
CA LYS A 309 11.97 -0.84 2.93
C LYS A 309 12.89 0.33 3.19
N THR A 310 12.31 1.52 3.32
CA THR A 310 12.99 2.71 3.83
C THR A 310 12.24 3.28 5.03
N LEU A 311 12.97 3.68 6.07
CA LEU A 311 12.42 4.25 7.30
C LEU A 311 13.17 5.52 7.65
N ALA A 312 12.46 6.59 7.97
CA ALA A 312 13.04 7.81 8.51
C ALA A 312 13.14 7.71 10.04
N ASP A 313 14.35 7.45 10.55
CA ASP A 313 14.62 7.44 11.98
C ASP A 313 15.04 8.87 12.45
N PRO A 314 14.45 9.40 13.54
CA PRO A 314 14.75 10.77 14.01
C PRO A 314 16.20 10.98 14.45
N TYR A 315 16.91 9.92 14.84
CA TYR A 315 18.26 9.98 15.39
C TYR A 315 19.34 9.55 14.39
N VAL A 316 19.08 8.49 13.65
CA VAL A 316 20.05 7.91 12.72
C VAL A 316 19.88 8.48 11.30
N GLY A 317 18.73 9.03 10.99
CA GLY A 317 18.34 9.47 9.65
C GLY A 317 17.64 8.37 8.86
N ARG A 318 17.79 8.38 7.52
CA ARG A 318 17.17 7.35 6.66
C ARG A 318 17.86 5.99 6.89
N LEU A 319 17.07 4.96 7.14
CA LEU A 319 17.47 3.56 7.21
C LEU A 319 16.93 2.85 5.97
N SER A 320 17.78 2.18 5.20
CA SER A 320 17.39 1.37 4.04
C SER A 320 17.60 -0.09 4.37
N PHE A 321 16.51 -0.86 4.39
CA PHE A 321 16.53 -2.30 4.59
C PHE A 321 16.77 -2.96 3.24
N VAL A 322 17.82 -3.76 3.14
CA VAL A 322 18.25 -4.31 1.88
C VAL A 322 18.43 -5.83 1.96
N LYS A 323 18.04 -6.51 0.89
CA LYS A 323 18.44 -7.89 0.61
C LYS A 323 19.66 -7.87 -0.30
N VAL A 324 20.72 -8.54 0.10
CA VAL A 324 21.90 -8.69 -0.74
C VAL A 324 21.59 -9.71 -1.85
N LEU A 325 21.58 -9.25 -3.10
CA LEU A 325 21.25 -10.10 -4.26
C LEU A 325 22.46 -10.89 -4.71
N SER A 326 23.61 -10.24 -4.76
CA SER A 326 24.88 -10.80 -5.27
C SER A 326 26.07 -10.16 -4.60
N GLY A 327 27.22 -10.82 -4.61
CA GLY A 327 28.47 -10.32 -4.06
C GLY A 327 28.46 -10.19 -2.54
N THR A 328 29.22 -9.23 -2.06
CA THR A 328 29.39 -8.96 -0.62
C THR A 328 29.35 -7.45 -0.39
N LEU A 329 28.45 -6.99 0.46
CA LEU A 329 28.39 -5.60 0.91
C LEU A 329 29.35 -5.37 2.06
N VAL A 330 30.20 -4.36 1.94
CA VAL A 330 31.15 -3.93 2.98
C VAL A 330 31.03 -2.42 3.23
N PRO A 331 31.32 -1.94 4.45
CA PRO A 331 31.39 -0.51 4.71
C PRO A 331 32.39 0.20 3.79
N GLY A 332 31.99 1.33 3.25
CA GLY A 332 32.82 2.14 2.33
C GLY A 332 32.60 1.84 0.85
N LEU A 333 31.89 0.76 0.50
CA LEU A 333 31.55 0.42 -0.89
C LEU A 333 30.66 1.51 -1.51
N GLU A 334 30.90 1.81 -2.79
CA GLU A 334 30.07 2.70 -3.60
C GLU A 334 29.27 1.87 -4.60
N LEU A 335 27.95 2.05 -4.60
CA LEU A 335 27.04 1.41 -5.53
C LEU A 335 26.26 2.46 -6.33
N LEU A 336 25.88 2.12 -7.55
CA LEU A 336 25.01 2.93 -8.40
C LEU A 336 23.55 2.54 -8.16
N ASN A 337 22.71 3.53 -7.96
CA ASN A 337 21.27 3.34 -7.92
C ASN A 337 20.74 3.24 -9.37
N ALA A 338 20.17 2.09 -9.72
CA ALA A 338 19.73 1.80 -11.09
C ALA A 338 18.65 2.79 -11.58
N ARG A 339 17.79 3.29 -10.70
CA ARG A 339 16.73 4.25 -11.05
C ARG A 339 17.27 5.66 -11.32
N THR A 340 18.21 6.14 -10.50
CA THR A 340 18.67 7.54 -10.54
C THR A 340 20.00 7.72 -11.28
N GLY A 341 20.77 6.65 -11.49
CA GLY A 341 22.13 6.68 -12.00
C GLY A 341 23.14 7.34 -11.04
N LYS A 342 22.75 7.66 -9.81
CA LYS A 342 23.61 8.32 -8.84
C LYS A 342 24.33 7.29 -7.96
N LYS A 343 25.55 7.65 -7.56
CA LYS A 343 26.36 6.86 -6.63
C LYS A 343 25.87 7.04 -5.18
N GLU A 344 25.76 5.93 -4.48
CA GLU A 344 25.46 5.84 -3.07
C GLU A 344 26.62 5.14 -2.33
N ARG A 345 27.12 5.74 -1.26
CA ARG A 345 28.17 5.15 -0.45
C ARG A 345 27.62 4.48 0.78
N LEU A 346 27.95 3.20 0.97
CA LEU A 346 27.57 2.42 2.14
C LEU A 346 28.47 2.81 3.33
N GLY A 347 28.09 3.82 4.12
CA GLY A 347 28.88 4.26 5.27
C GLY A 347 29.04 3.17 6.32
N HIS A 348 27.96 2.49 6.64
CA HIS A 348 27.89 1.34 7.55
C HIS A 348 26.97 0.28 6.96
N VAL A 349 27.23 -0.98 7.29
CA VAL A 349 26.33 -2.11 7.06
C VAL A 349 25.97 -2.64 8.45
N CYS A 350 24.69 -2.74 8.76
CA CYS A 350 24.21 -3.09 10.09
C CYS A 350 23.21 -4.24 10.03
N VAL A 351 23.16 -5.04 11.09
CA VAL A 351 22.04 -5.94 11.38
C VAL A 351 21.13 -5.22 12.36
N MET A 352 19.83 -5.30 12.14
CA MET A 352 18.83 -4.65 13.00
C MET A 352 17.96 -5.72 13.68
N LYS A 353 17.78 -5.59 15.00
CA LYS A 353 16.88 -6.41 15.82
C LYS A 353 15.92 -5.46 16.53
N GLY A 354 14.67 -5.42 16.08
CA GLY A 354 13.74 -4.40 16.53
C GLY A 354 14.32 -3.00 16.35
N LYS A 355 14.50 -2.24 17.42
CA LYS A 355 15.08 -0.90 17.42
C LYS A 355 16.62 -0.87 17.41
N GLU A 356 17.27 -1.97 17.77
CA GLU A 356 18.71 -2.01 17.95
C GLU A 356 19.45 -2.28 16.64
N THR A 357 20.39 -1.42 16.29
CA THR A 357 21.27 -1.57 15.13
C THR A 357 22.68 -1.97 15.58
N THR A 358 23.23 -3.03 15.00
CA THR A 358 24.58 -3.51 15.27
C THR A 358 25.40 -3.51 13.98
N PRO A 359 26.51 -2.73 13.89
CA PRO A 359 27.37 -2.75 12.73
C PRO A 359 28.02 -4.12 12.49
N VAL A 360 28.08 -4.53 11.22
CA VAL A 360 28.78 -5.76 10.80
C VAL A 360 29.88 -5.43 9.81
N LYS A 361 30.87 -6.32 9.70
CA LYS A 361 32.01 -6.13 8.80
C LYS A 361 31.64 -6.35 7.33
N SER A 362 30.72 -7.26 7.09
CA SER A 362 30.26 -7.59 5.74
C SER A 362 28.89 -8.29 5.79
N ALA A 363 28.15 -8.23 4.68
CA ALA A 363 26.94 -9.00 4.44
C ALA A 363 27.06 -9.70 3.08
N MET A 364 26.81 -11.01 3.04
CA MET A 364 26.94 -11.82 1.83
C MET A 364 25.61 -11.93 1.08
N ALA A 365 25.69 -12.34 -0.19
CA ALA A 365 24.52 -12.64 -1.01
C ALA A 365 23.51 -13.52 -0.27
N GLY A 366 22.25 -13.13 -0.32
CA GLY A 366 21.13 -13.76 0.38
C GLY A 366 20.83 -13.18 1.76
N ASP A 367 21.73 -12.40 2.37
CA ASP A 367 21.50 -11.84 3.70
C ASP A 367 20.61 -10.58 3.67
N ILE A 368 19.97 -10.29 4.79
CA ILE A 368 19.19 -9.07 5.02
C ILE A 368 19.91 -8.19 6.03
N VAL A 369 20.15 -6.95 5.62
CA VAL A 369 20.85 -5.95 6.43
C VAL A 369 20.22 -4.57 6.28
N VAL A 370 20.69 -3.62 7.09
CA VAL A 370 20.25 -2.22 7.05
C VAL A 370 21.45 -1.34 6.73
N VAL A 371 21.26 -0.45 5.76
CA VAL A 371 22.24 0.56 5.38
C VAL A 371 21.71 1.95 5.78
N PRO A 372 22.31 2.63 6.75
CA PRO A 372 21.88 3.96 7.14
C PRO A 372 22.40 5.05 6.20
N LYS A 373 21.66 6.15 6.12
CA LYS A 373 22.05 7.42 5.48
C LYS A 373 22.24 7.39 3.97
N LEU A 374 21.59 6.50 3.25
CA LEU A 374 21.46 6.61 1.80
C LEU A 374 20.54 7.81 1.47
N VAL A 375 20.95 8.63 0.50
CA VAL A 375 20.31 9.93 0.23
C VAL A 375 19.22 9.82 -0.81
N GLU A 376 19.53 9.22 -1.96
CA GLU A 376 18.65 9.15 -3.14
C GLU A 376 17.81 7.87 -3.18
N THR A 377 18.14 6.92 -2.31
CA THR A 377 17.58 5.57 -2.33
C THR A 377 16.19 5.53 -1.70
N ARG A 378 15.27 4.83 -2.36
CA ARG A 378 13.86 4.63 -1.95
C ARG A 378 13.51 3.14 -1.94
N THR A 379 12.38 2.82 -1.32
CA THR A 379 11.79 1.47 -1.38
C THR A 379 11.54 1.06 -2.83
N GLY A 380 11.98 -0.15 -3.21
CA GLY A 380 11.92 -0.69 -4.58
C GLY A 380 13.18 -0.43 -5.41
N ASP A 381 14.16 0.35 -4.94
CA ASP A 381 15.40 0.59 -5.69
C ASP A 381 16.34 -0.61 -5.64
N THR A 382 17.12 -0.77 -6.71
CA THR A 382 18.25 -1.69 -6.77
C THR A 382 19.55 -0.88 -6.83
N LEU A 383 20.51 -1.28 -6.02
CA LEU A 383 21.87 -0.73 -6.01
C LEU A 383 22.84 -1.81 -6.45
N SER A 384 23.72 -1.52 -7.40
CA SER A 384 24.78 -2.42 -7.84
C SER A 384 26.07 -1.66 -8.19
N GLU A 385 27.20 -2.36 -8.25
CA GLU A 385 28.49 -1.74 -8.55
C GLU A 385 28.52 -1.16 -9.99
N SER A 386 27.99 -1.90 -10.95
CA SER A 386 27.90 -1.46 -12.35
C SER A 386 26.72 -0.54 -12.63
N GLY A 387 25.65 -0.58 -11.80
CA GLY A 387 24.37 0.06 -12.05
C GLY A 387 23.50 -0.66 -13.11
N SER A 388 23.98 -1.79 -13.64
CA SER A 388 23.26 -2.55 -14.67
C SER A 388 22.23 -3.52 -14.10
N ILE A 389 22.38 -3.95 -12.84
CA ILE A 389 21.43 -4.82 -12.18
C ILE A 389 20.26 -3.99 -11.67
N ALA A 390 19.08 -4.23 -12.22
CA ALA A 390 17.83 -3.62 -11.78
C ALA A 390 16.76 -4.70 -11.65
N ILE A 391 16.17 -4.85 -10.45
CA ILE A 391 15.02 -5.71 -10.26
C ILE A 391 13.76 -4.99 -10.77
N ALA A 392 12.78 -5.76 -11.26
CA ALA A 392 11.53 -5.20 -11.72
C ALA A 392 10.85 -4.35 -10.63
N PRO A 393 10.25 -3.21 -10.99
CA PRO A 393 9.53 -2.37 -10.04
C PRO A 393 8.46 -3.16 -9.28
N LEU A 394 8.37 -2.92 -7.98
CA LEU A 394 7.34 -3.55 -7.14
C LEU A 394 5.95 -3.07 -7.56
N PRO A 395 4.97 -3.98 -7.75
CA PRO A 395 3.59 -3.62 -8.01
C PRO A 395 2.89 -3.19 -6.73
N PHE A 396 3.07 -1.93 -6.31
CA PHE A 396 2.36 -1.42 -5.16
C PHE A 396 0.87 -1.23 -5.44
N PRO A 397 0.00 -1.54 -4.48
CA PRO A 397 -1.43 -1.27 -4.61
C PRO A 397 -1.69 0.24 -4.69
N VAL A 398 -2.64 0.62 -5.52
CA VAL A 398 -3.03 2.02 -5.69
C VAL A 398 -3.80 2.48 -4.45
N PRO A 399 -3.39 3.60 -3.80
CA PRO A 399 -4.13 4.15 -2.67
C PRO A 399 -5.50 4.66 -3.10
N GLN A 400 -6.53 4.45 -2.26
CA GLN A 400 -7.93 4.69 -2.60
C GLN A 400 -8.70 5.52 -1.56
N TYR A 401 -8.02 6.01 -0.53
CA TYR A 401 -8.63 6.76 0.56
C TYR A 401 -8.12 8.21 0.58
N PRO A 402 -8.76 9.14 -0.18
CA PRO A 402 -8.35 10.53 -0.23
C PRO A 402 -8.90 11.32 0.95
N VAL A 403 -8.05 12.15 1.55
CA VAL A 403 -8.42 13.14 2.56
C VAL A 403 -7.69 14.45 2.29
N ALA A 404 -8.34 15.57 2.55
CA ALA A 404 -7.66 16.86 2.49
C ALA A 404 -7.17 17.26 3.89
N ILE A 405 -5.91 17.68 3.99
CA ILE A 405 -5.25 18.07 5.23
C ILE A 405 -4.88 19.54 5.16
N GLU A 406 -5.26 20.28 6.19
CA GLU A 406 -4.90 21.69 6.34
C GLU A 406 -4.20 21.91 7.69
N ALA A 407 -3.19 22.76 7.72
CA ALA A 407 -2.63 23.21 8.99
C ALA A 407 -3.61 24.15 9.69
N VAL A 408 -3.81 23.98 11.01
CA VAL A 408 -4.64 24.90 11.80
C VAL A 408 -4.06 26.31 11.73
N ASN A 409 -2.74 26.43 11.81
CA ASN A 409 -2.02 27.68 11.62
C ASN A 409 -1.46 27.75 10.19
N LYS A 410 -1.98 28.66 9.36
CA LYS A 410 -1.51 28.85 7.97
C LYS A 410 -0.01 29.09 7.80
N LYS A 411 0.68 29.59 8.83
CA LYS A 411 2.14 29.80 8.80
C LYS A 411 2.93 28.48 8.84
N GLU A 412 2.28 27.36 9.12
CA GLU A 412 2.90 26.03 9.22
C GLU A 412 2.65 25.14 7.99
N GLU A 413 1.97 25.68 6.94
CA GLU A 413 1.73 24.98 5.68
C GLU A 413 3.02 24.45 5.02
N ASP A 414 4.11 25.21 5.05
CA ASP A 414 5.40 24.79 4.48
C ASP A 414 6.00 23.60 5.25
N LYS A 415 5.85 23.60 6.58
CA LYS A 415 6.30 22.47 7.41
C LYS A 415 5.45 21.23 7.14
N LEU A 416 4.13 21.41 7.01
CA LEU A 416 3.20 20.35 6.62
C LEU A 416 3.61 19.74 5.29
N GLY A 417 3.80 20.56 4.25
CA GLY A 417 4.21 20.12 2.92
C GLY A 417 5.53 19.35 2.93
N THR A 418 6.54 19.86 3.66
CA THR A 418 7.85 19.19 3.80
C THR A 418 7.74 17.83 4.49
N PHE A 419 6.93 17.73 5.54
CA PHE A 419 6.72 16.47 6.25
C PHE A 419 6.00 15.45 5.36
N LEU A 420 4.91 15.86 4.70
CA LEU A 420 4.13 14.99 3.83
C LEU A 420 4.98 14.47 2.66
N ALA A 421 5.81 15.32 2.03
CA ALA A 421 6.72 14.89 0.97
C ALA A 421 7.66 13.76 1.43
N ARG A 422 8.21 13.85 2.64
CA ARG A 422 9.03 12.78 3.22
C ARG A 422 8.25 11.50 3.46
N VAL A 423 6.99 11.60 3.85
CA VAL A 423 6.12 10.42 4.04
C VAL A 423 5.92 9.70 2.71
N ALA A 424 5.58 10.41 1.64
CA ALA A 424 5.41 9.82 0.31
C ALA A 424 6.71 9.25 -0.28
N GLU A 425 7.87 9.82 0.07
CA GLU A 425 9.17 9.24 -0.33
C GLU A 425 9.46 7.88 0.30
N ASN A 426 8.95 7.63 1.52
CA ASN A 426 9.21 6.41 2.26
C ASN A 426 8.14 5.34 2.04
N ASP A 427 6.91 5.73 1.69
CA ASP A 427 5.78 4.82 1.50
C ASP A 427 5.14 5.03 0.12
N PRO A 428 5.39 4.15 -0.85
CA PRO A 428 4.83 4.23 -2.19
C PRO A 428 3.29 4.11 -2.26
N THR A 429 2.65 3.67 -1.18
CA THR A 429 1.19 3.58 -1.08
C THR A 429 0.54 4.86 -0.56
N ILE A 430 1.31 5.94 -0.48
CA ILE A 430 0.82 7.28 -0.12
C ILE A 430 1.07 8.23 -1.28
N ARG A 431 0.00 8.87 -1.76
CA ARG A 431 0.07 9.89 -2.79
C ARG A 431 -0.29 11.25 -2.19
N ILE A 432 0.45 12.27 -2.54
CA ILE A 432 0.21 13.64 -2.09
C ILE A 432 0.09 14.53 -3.31
N GLU A 433 -1.03 15.20 -3.42
CA GLU A 433 -1.35 16.10 -4.54
C GLU A 433 -1.83 17.44 -4.01
N ARG A 434 -1.36 18.52 -4.63
CA ARG A 434 -1.91 19.85 -4.40
C ARG A 434 -2.87 20.16 -5.54
N HIS A 435 -4.14 20.18 -5.23
CA HIS A 435 -5.18 20.52 -6.18
C HIS A 435 -5.22 22.05 -6.37
N GLU A 436 -4.81 22.52 -7.54
CA GLU A 436 -4.76 23.99 -7.84
C GLU A 436 -6.13 24.62 -7.81
N ASP A 437 -7.14 23.96 -8.36
CA ASP A 437 -8.51 24.45 -8.43
C ASP A 437 -9.19 24.63 -7.06
N THR A 438 -8.91 23.74 -6.14
CA THR A 438 -9.54 23.72 -4.81
C THR A 438 -8.62 24.27 -3.72
N HIS A 439 -7.36 24.54 -4.05
CA HIS A 439 -6.29 24.96 -3.14
C HIS A 439 -6.12 24.03 -1.93
N GLN A 440 -6.42 22.74 -2.10
CA GLN A 440 -6.27 21.72 -1.05
C GLN A 440 -5.03 20.88 -1.26
N THR A 441 -4.37 20.49 -0.16
CA THR A 441 -3.41 19.39 -0.14
C THR A 441 -4.17 18.11 0.17
N VAL A 442 -4.29 17.23 -0.82
CA VAL A 442 -4.96 15.94 -0.72
C VAL A 442 -3.93 14.85 -0.52
N VAL A 443 -4.11 14.07 0.52
CA VAL A 443 -3.34 12.86 0.81
C VAL A 443 -4.23 11.67 0.52
N THR A 444 -3.81 10.83 -0.41
CA THR A 444 -4.50 9.58 -0.72
C THR A 444 -3.69 8.43 -0.15
N ALA A 445 -4.29 7.63 0.71
CA ALA A 445 -3.70 6.51 1.43
C ALA A 445 -4.45 5.20 1.16
N MET A 446 -3.99 4.09 1.70
CA MET A 446 -4.71 2.81 1.64
C MET A 446 -5.97 2.81 2.50
N GLY A 447 -5.98 3.56 3.62
CA GLY A 447 -7.11 3.67 4.50
C GLY A 447 -6.93 4.62 5.68
N GLU A 448 -7.92 4.61 6.58
CA GLU A 448 -8.03 5.55 7.69
C GLU A 448 -6.90 5.39 8.72
N ALA A 449 -6.51 4.14 9.03
CA ALA A 449 -5.45 3.88 10.00
C ALA A 449 -4.09 4.43 9.55
N GLN A 450 -3.80 4.41 8.24
CA GLN A 450 -2.59 4.98 7.69
C GLN A 450 -2.60 6.52 7.79
N ILE A 451 -3.73 7.17 7.47
CA ILE A 451 -3.89 8.64 7.65
C ILE A 451 -3.71 9.04 9.10
N ASP A 452 -4.38 8.36 10.02
CA ASP A 452 -4.27 8.65 11.45
C ASP A 452 -2.83 8.53 11.97
N THR A 453 -2.08 7.56 11.42
CA THR A 453 -0.67 7.38 11.75
C THR A 453 0.17 8.54 11.25
N ILE A 454 -0.07 9.00 10.01
CA ILE A 454 0.60 10.16 9.43
C ILE A 454 0.35 11.40 10.28
N LEU A 455 -0.90 11.65 10.68
CA LEU A 455 -1.27 12.80 11.50
C LEU A 455 -0.62 12.75 12.90
N SER A 456 -0.62 11.59 13.52
CA SER A 456 0.01 11.41 14.84
C SER A 456 1.53 11.65 14.78
N ARG A 457 2.21 11.09 13.76
CA ARG A 457 3.64 11.33 13.53
C ARG A 457 3.93 12.78 13.19
N LEU A 458 3.08 13.44 12.41
CA LEU A 458 3.20 14.86 12.08
C LEU A 458 3.13 15.73 13.33
N ALA A 459 2.14 15.48 14.20
CA ALA A 459 2.01 16.20 15.47
C ALA A 459 3.22 15.97 16.39
N ALA A 460 3.72 14.74 16.48
CA ALA A 460 4.86 14.40 17.34
C ALA A 460 6.21 14.95 16.82
N GLN A 461 6.49 14.84 15.52
CA GLN A 461 7.79 15.14 14.92
C GLN A 461 7.91 16.58 14.42
N ALA A 462 6.89 17.06 13.68
CA ALA A 462 6.90 18.41 13.10
C ALA A 462 6.23 19.47 13.99
N LYS A 463 5.50 19.02 15.04
CA LYS A 463 4.74 19.88 15.97
C LYS A 463 3.75 20.79 15.22
N VAL A 464 3.12 20.28 14.17
CA VAL A 464 2.09 20.95 13.38
C VAL A 464 0.75 20.38 13.76
N GLU A 465 -0.16 21.24 14.20
CA GLU A 465 -1.54 20.87 14.43
C GLU A 465 -2.32 20.95 13.11
N THR A 466 -3.04 19.89 12.79
CA THR A 466 -3.76 19.75 11.53
C THR A 466 -5.23 19.41 11.74
N LYS A 467 -6.02 19.72 10.73
CA LYS A 467 -7.43 19.30 10.64
C LYS A 467 -7.67 18.57 9.33
N LEU A 468 -8.47 17.54 9.39
CA LEU A 468 -9.01 16.88 8.20
C LEU A 468 -10.23 17.67 7.72
N VAL A 469 -10.28 17.93 6.43
CA VAL A 469 -11.41 18.58 5.79
C VAL A 469 -11.87 17.70 4.62
N PRO A 470 -13.16 17.76 4.25
CA PRO A 470 -13.65 17.03 3.07
C PRO A 470 -12.90 17.46 1.82
N VAL A 471 -12.61 16.48 0.94
CA VAL A 471 -12.06 16.77 -0.38
C VAL A 471 -13.10 17.55 -1.18
N ARG A 472 -12.74 18.73 -1.65
CA ARG A 472 -13.61 19.55 -2.48
C ARG A 472 -13.69 18.97 -3.88
N ILE A 473 -14.90 18.90 -4.39
CA ILE A 473 -15.15 18.43 -5.75
C ILE A 473 -14.83 19.57 -6.71
N PRO A 474 -14.03 19.32 -7.77
CA PRO A 474 -13.67 20.35 -8.74
C PRO A 474 -14.80 20.58 -9.75
N TYR A 475 -15.93 21.14 -9.27
CA TYR A 475 -17.02 21.55 -10.16
C TYR A 475 -16.54 22.65 -11.11
N ARG A 476 -17.26 22.82 -12.24
CA ARG A 476 -17.06 23.87 -13.22
C ARG A 476 -18.39 24.56 -13.52
N GLU A 477 -18.33 25.71 -14.13
CA GLU A 477 -19.49 26.39 -14.68
C GLU A 477 -19.34 26.54 -16.21
N THR A 478 -20.46 26.62 -16.93
CA THR A 478 -20.47 26.96 -18.35
C THR A 478 -21.80 27.61 -18.71
N ILE A 479 -21.95 28.07 -19.96
CA ILE A 479 -23.17 28.67 -20.48
C ILE A 479 -23.79 27.79 -21.57
N ARG A 480 -25.12 27.93 -21.74
CA ARG A 480 -25.87 27.11 -22.71
C ARG A 480 -26.36 27.88 -23.91
N LYS A 481 -26.44 29.25 -23.82
CA LYS A 481 -26.97 30.12 -24.83
C LYS A 481 -26.04 31.28 -25.07
N THR A 482 -26.13 31.86 -26.26
CA THR A 482 -25.50 33.12 -26.58
C THR A 482 -26.22 34.27 -25.89
N ALA A 483 -25.49 35.19 -25.30
CA ALA A 483 -26.02 36.40 -24.70
C ALA A 483 -25.06 37.55 -24.86
N GLU A 484 -25.61 38.78 -24.84
CA GLU A 484 -24.84 40.02 -24.94
C GLU A 484 -25.17 40.93 -23.77
N ALA A 485 -24.15 41.61 -23.21
CA ALA A 485 -24.38 42.61 -22.17
C ALA A 485 -23.34 43.74 -22.19
N GLU A 486 -23.78 44.89 -21.76
CA GLU A 486 -22.91 46.04 -21.47
C GLU A 486 -22.26 45.86 -20.10
N GLY A 487 -20.95 46.07 -20.04
CA GLY A 487 -20.21 46.22 -18.82
C GLY A 487 -19.71 47.65 -18.66
N ARG A 488 -20.28 48.39 -17.68
CA ARG A 488 -19.96 49.81 -17.49
C ARG A 488 -19.47 50.07 -16.08
N HIS A 489 -18.28 50.64 -15.98
CA HIS A 489 -17.69 51.09 -14.73
C HIS A 489 -17.45 52.62 -14.80
N LYS A 490 -18.12 53.37 -13.92
CA LYS A 490 -17.92 54.80 -13.78
C LYS A 490 -17.78 55.17 -12.31
N LYS A 491 -16.64 55.74 -11.91
CA LYS A 491 -16.39 56.20 -10.55
C LYS A 491 -15.78 57.59 -10.59
N GLN A 492 -16.43 58.53 -9.90
CA GLN A 492 -16.06 59.99 -9.86
C GLN A 492 -15.97 60.44 -8.39
N THR A 493 -15.25 59.77 -7.51
CA THR A 493 -15.14 60.20 -6.10
C THR A 493 -13.68 60.42 -5.72
N GLY A 494 -13.30 61.73 -5.48
CA GLY A 494 -12.10 62.12 -4.74
C GLY A 494 -10.75 61.77 -5.34
N GLY A 495 -10.50 62.05 -6.62
CA GLY A 495 -9.24 61.79 -7.31
C GLY A 495 -9.41 61.63 -8.83
N ALA A 496 -8.45 60.97 -9.51
CA ALA A 496 -8.58 60.65 -10.93
C ALA A 496 -9.82 59.77 -11.15
N GLY A 497 -10.71 60.19 -12.09
CA GLY A 497 -11.91 59.41 -12.46
C GLY A 497 -11.55 58.04 -13.03
N GLN A 498 -12.47 57.11 -12.95
CA GLN A 498 -12.36 55.81 -13.62
C GLN A 498 -13.55 55.63 -14.55
N PHE A 499 -13.27 55.35 -15.82
CA PHE A 499 -14.30 55.09 -16.82
C PHE A 499 -13.89 53.91 -17.71
N GLY A 500 -14.73 52.89 -17.81
CA GLY A 500 -14.60 51.77 -18.70
C GLY A 500 -15.99 51.33 -19.15
N ASP A 501 -16.14 51.06 -20.43
CA ASP A 501 -17.40 50.64 -21.03
C ASP A 501 -17.11 49.69 -22.18
N CYS A 502 -17.63 48.47 -22.10
CA CYS A 502 -17.45 47.43 -23.13
C CYS A 502 -18.70 46.59 -23.30
N TRP A 503 -19.00 46.22 -24.53
CA TRP A 503 -20.04 45.26 -24.86
C TRP A 503 -19.45 43.91 -25.16
N LEU A 504 -19.94 42.91 -24.45
CA LEU A 504 -19.45 41.51 -24.55
C LEU A 504 -20.56 40.61 -25.09
N ARG A 505 -20.20 39.77 -26.05
CA ARG A 505 -21.00 38.62 -26.48
C ARG A 505 -20.36 37.34 -25.98
N LEU A 506 -21.13 36.53 -25.29
CA LEU A 506 -20.70 35.20 -24.83
C LEU A 506 -21.41 34.13 -25.64
N GLU A 507 -20.66 33.14 -26.08
CA GLU A 507 -21.13 31.99 -26.84
C GLU A 507 -20.62 30.68 -26.21
N PRO A 508 -21.43 29.61 -26.16
CA PRO A 508 -20.92 28.31 -25.76
C PRO A 508 -19.80 27.84 -26.70
N ASN A 509 -18.72 27.28 -26.14
CA ASN A 509 -17.55 26.78 -26.89
C ASN A 509 -17.16 25.37 -26.44
N PRO A 510 -18.05 24.36 -26.59
CA PRO A 510 -17.86 23.03 -25.97
C PRO A 510 -16.56 22.36 -26.37
N GLY A 511 -15.75 21.94 -25.38
CA GLY A 511 -14.49 21.22 -25.58
C GLY A 511 -13.33 22.04 -26.14
N CYS A 512 -13.52 23.35 -26.38
CA CYS A 512 -12.48 24.23 -26.92
C CYS A 512 -11.93 25.21 -25.86
N GLY A 513 -12.43 25.13 -24.62
CA GLY A 513 -11.99 25.97 -23.53
C GLY A 513 -12.38 27.42 -23.70
N TYR A 514 -11.51 28.36 -23.28
CA TYR A 514 -11.72 29.80 -23.39
C TYR A 514 -11.16 30.35 -24.68
N GLU A 515 -11.96 31.13 -25.39
CA GLU A 515 -11.55 31.90 -26.59
C GLU A 515 -11.95 33.35 -26.44
N PHE A 516 -11.01 34.29 -26.66
CA PHE A 516 -11.27 35.71 -26.68
C PHE A 516 -11.15 36.28 -28.09
N VAL A 517 -12.15 37.06 -28.52
CA VAL A 517 -12.17 37.65 -29.86
C VAL A 517 -12.33 39.16 -29.74
N ASP A 518 -11.41 39.89 -30.35
CA ASP A 518 -11.52 41.34 -30.55
C ASP A 518 -12.25 41.63 -31.89
N ALA A 519 -13.46 42.12 -31.80
CA ALA A 519 -14.27 42.53 -32.93
C ALA A 519 -14.59 44.05 -32.91
N ILE A 520 -13.82 44.85 -32.17
CA ILE A 520 -13.99 46.28 -32.07
C ILE A 520 -13.83 46.94 -33.44
N LYS A 521 -14.75 47.83 -33.79
CA LYS A 521 -14.74 48.62 -35.01
C LYS A 521 -14.64 50.11 -34.71
N GLY A 522 -13.95 50.85 -35.58
CA GLY A 522 -13.89 52.31 -35.48
C GLY A 522 -13.16 52.88 -34.28
N GLY A 523 -12.42 52.06 -33.50
CA GLY A 523 -11.66 52.55 -32.35
C GLY A 523 -12.51 52.88 -31.13
N ALA A 524 -13.70 52.28 -30.97
CA ALA A 524 -14.59 52.47 -29.84
C ALA A 524 -13.90 52.22 -28.50
N ILE A 525 -12.99 51.22 -28.44
CA ILE A 525 -12.06 51.02 -27.35
C ILE A 525 -10.64 51.12 -27.93
N PRO A 526 -9.71 51.88 -27.32
CA PRO A 526 -8.31 51.92 -27.74
C PRO A 526 -7.68 50.53 -27.68
N GLY A 527 -6.96 50.11 -28.74
CA GLY A 527 -6.38 48.77 -28.85
C GLY A 527 -5.49 48.38 -27.68
N GLY A 528 -4.82 49.33 -27.02
CA GLY A 528 -4.02 49.09 -25.81
C GLY A 528 -4.84 48.71 -24.55
N LEU A 529 -6.17 48.95 -24.55
CA LEU A 529 -7.07 48.65 -23.44
C LEU A 529 -7.86 47.33 -23.62
N VAL A 530 -7.88 46.78 -24.85
CA VAL A 530 -8.56 45.49 -25.13
C VAL A 530 -7.95 44.31 -24.33
N PRO A 531 -6.62 44.22 -24.15
CA PRO A 531 -6.06 43.18 -23.27
C PRO A 531 -6.54 43.30 -21.81
N ALA A 532 -6.92 44.47 -21.33
CA ALA A 532 -7.48 44.64 -20.00
C ALA A 532 -8.91 44.09 -19.90
N VAL A 533 -9.69 44.16 -21.01
CA VAL A 533 -11.01 43.52 -21.10
C VAL A 533 -10.84 42.00 -20.99
N ASP A 534 -9.94 41.40 -21.77
CA ASP A 534 -9.65 39.96 -21.73
C ASP A 534 -9.24 39.52 -20.32
N LYS A 535 -8.30 40.20 -19.67
CA LYS A 535 -7.91 39.90 -18.27
C LYS A 535 -9.10 39.99 -17.31
N GLY A 536 -9.98 40.96 -17.48
CA GLY A 536 -11.18 41.11 -16.65
C GLY A 536 -12.17 39.97 -16.83
N VAL A 537 -12.33 39.46 -18.06
CA VAL A 537 -13.13 38.27 -18.37
C VAL A 537 -12.52 37.03 -17.71
N GLN A 538 -11.22 36.80 -17.89
CA GLN A 538 -10.52 35.62 -17.29
C GLN A 538 -10.63 35.61 -15.75
N GLU A 539 -10.52 36.79 -15.10
CA GLU A 539 -10.72 36.87 -13.65
C GLU A 539 -12.16 36.55 -13.24
N ALA A 540 -13.15 37.03 -13.99
CA ALA A 540 -14.55 36.70 -13.71
C ALA A 540 -14.86 35.25 -13.95
N MET A 541 -14.24 34.62 -14.96
CA MET A 541 -14.32 33.18 -15.21
C MET A 541 -13.70 32.36 -14.06
N ALA A 542 -12.57 32.79 -13.55
CA ALA A 542 -11.91 32.09 -12.44
C ALA A 542 -12.73 32.15 -11.13
N GLU A 543 -13.45 33.26 -10.90
CA GLU A 543 -14.33 33.43 -9.74
C GLU A 543 -15.67 32.69 -9.85
N GLY A 544 -16.10 32.32 -11.07
CA GLY A 544 -17.44 31.80 -11.36
C GLY A 544 -18.56 32.81 -11.21
N VAL A 545 -19.76 32.43 -11.59
CA VAL A 545 -20.91 33.35 -11.61
C VAL A 545 -22.06 32.89 -10.74
N ILE A 546 -22.47 31.61 -10.81
CA ILE A 546 -23.65 31.10 -10.11
C ILE A 546 -23.35 30.30 -8.86
N ALA A 547 -22.25 29.57 -8.84
CA ALA A 547 -21.89 28.71 -7.72
C ALA A 547 -20.43 28.88 -7.26
N GLY A 548 -19.70 29.84 -7.86
CA GLY A 548 -18.32 30.15 -7.48
C GLY A 548 -17.28 29.18 -8.00
N TYR A 549 -17.60 28.43 -9.04
CA TYR A 549 -16.66 27.50 -9.69
C TYR A 549 -16.09 28.08 -10.98
N PRO A 550 -14.84 27.76 -11.33
CA PRO A 550 -14.26 28.29 -12.57
C PRO A 550 -15.10 27.92 -13.78
N MET A 551 -15.29 28.92 -14.67
CA MET A 551 -16.02 28.73 -15.93
C MET A 551 -15.11 28.15 -17.01
N VAL A 552 -15.67 27.28 -17.85
CA VAL A 552 -14.99 26.67 -18.99
C VAL A 552 -15.87 26.68 -20.22
N ASP A 553 -15.27 26.47 -21.38
CA ASP A 553 -15.98 26.32 -22.66
C ASP A 553 -16.83 27.58 -23.05
N VAL A 554 -16.20 28.75 -22.93
CA VAL A 554 -16.84 30.03 -23.26
C VAL A 554 -16.01 30.80 -24.28
N LYS A 555 -16.65 31.21 -25.37
CA LYS A 555 -16.11 32.17 -26.29
C LYS A 555 -16.65 33.58 -25.95
N CYS A 556 -15.74 34.52 -25.71
CA CYS A 556 -16.07 35.90 -25.40
C CYS A 556 -15.62 36.82 -26.52
N THR A 557 -16.54 37.54 -27.12
CA THR A 557 -16.26 38.55 -28.14
C THR A 557 -16.55 39.94 -27.60
N VAL A 558 -15.54 40.81 -27.58
CA VAL A 558 -15.73 42.24 -27.35
C VAL A 558 -16.00 42.87 -28.70
N PHE A 559 -17.16 43.54 -28.86
CA PHE A 559 -17.56 44.06 -30.14
C PHE A 559 -17.91 45.55 -30.19
N ASP A 560 -18.15 46.18 -29.01
CA ASP A 560 -18.41 47.63 -28.91
C ASP A 560 -18.00 48.13 -27.51
N GLY A 561 -18.03 49.46 -27.33
CA GLY A 561 -17.72 50.12 -26.05
C GLY A 561 -17.50 51.61 -26.21
N SER A 562 -17.07 52.24 -25.14
CA SER A 562 -16.67 53.65 -25.17
C SER A 562 -15.55 53.94 -24.18
N TYR A 563 -14.77 54.99 -24.42
CA TYR A 563 -13.69 55.40 -23.53
C TYR A 563 -13.72 56.91 -23.26
N HIS A 564 -13.13 57.32 -22.16
CA HIS A 564 -12.91 58.66 -21.79
C HIS A 564 -11.41 59.00 -21.86
N PRO A 565 -10.99 60.11 -22.60
CA PRO A 565 -9.56 60.33 -22.84
C PRO A 565 -8.68 60.51 -21.62
N VAL A 566 -9.27 60.91 -20.47
CA VAL A 566 -8.54 61.13 -19.21
C VAL A 566 -8.81 60.07 -18.16
N ASP A 567 -10.04 59.54 -18.07
CA ASP A 567 -10.47 58.65 -16.96
C ASP A 567 -10.42 57.16 -17.32
N SER A 568 -10.14 56.81 -18.58
CA SER A 568 -10.03 55.40 -19.01
C SER A 568 -8.63 54.88 -18.77
N ASN A 569 -8.57 53.74 -18.08
CA ASN A 569 -7.35 53.01 -17.80
C ASN A 569 -7.62 51.50 -17.74
N GLU A 570 -6.56 50.68 -17.68
CA GLU A 570 -6.65 49.23 -17.64
C GLU A 570 -7.56 48.71 -16.51
N MET A 571 -7.47 49.30 -15.30
CA MET A 571 -8.27 48.89 -14.16
C MET A 571 -9.77 49.14 -14.38
N ALA A 572 -10.12 50.26 -14.99
CA ALA A 572 -11.50 50.62 -15.29
C ALA A 572 -12.12 49.66 -16.32
N PHE A 573 -11.38 49.30 -17.40
CA PHE A 573 -11.83 48.36 -18.41
C PHE A 573 -11.88 46.92 -17.87
N LYS A 574 -10.94 46.53 -17.03
CA LYS A 574 -10.95 45.24 -16.31
C LYS A 574 -12.20 45.10 -15.43
N THR A 575 -12.55 46.15 -14.68
CA THR A 575 -13.77 46.17 -13.86
C THR A 575 -15.03 46.15 -14.71
N ALA A 576 -15.06 46.93 -15.80
CA ALA A 576 -16.18 46.96 -16.75
C ALA A 576 -16.39 45.56 -17.38
N ALA A 577 -15.32 44.91 -17.83
CA ALA A 577 -15.37 43.55 -18.37
C ALA A 577 -15.95 42.52 -17.39
N ARG A 578 -15.56 42.57 -16.13
CA ARG A 578 -16.12 41.70 -15.07
C ARG A 578 -17.62 41.91 -14.89
N ILE A 579 -18.09 43.15 -14.91
CA ILE A 579 -19.52 43.50 -14.82
C ILE A 579 -20.27 42.95 -16.03
N GLY A 580 -19.79 43.25 -17.26
CA GLY A 580 -20.41 42.79 -18.52
C GLY A 580 -20.44 41.28 -18.64
N PHE A 581 -19.35 40.63 -18.29
CA PHE A 581 -19.27 39.16 -18.32
C PHE A 581 -20.31 38.51 -17.40
N ARG A 582 -20.44 38.95 -16.15
CA ARG A 582 -21.44 38.44 -15.22
C ARG A 582 -22.86 38.67 -15.71
N ALA A 583 -23.16 39.88 -16.19
CA ALA A 583 -24.48 40.19 -16.70
C ALA A 583 -24.84 39.36 -17.96
N ALA A 584 -23.88 39.11 -18.84
CA ALA A 584 -24.07 38.28 -20.02
C ALA A 584 -24.24 36.79 -19.61
N CYS A 585 -23.43 36.30 -18.65
CA CYS A 585 -23.58 34.93 -18.14
C CYS A 585 -24.95 34.66 -17.53
N GLU A 586 -25.51 35.57 -16.73
CA GLU A 586 -26.85 35.43 -16.13
C GLU A 586 -27.94 35.25 -17.20
N GLN A 587 -27.80 35.88 -18.36
CA GLN A 587 -28.71 35.74 -19.49
C GLN A 587 -28.44 34.50 -20.37
N ALA A 588 -27.20 33.98 -20.34
CA ALA A 588 -26.74 32.87 -21.16
C ALA A 588 -27.16 31.50 -20.67
N THR A 589 -28.03 31.40 -19.67
CA THR A 589 -28.44 30.14 -19.03
C THR A 589 -27.24 29.38 -18.47
N PRO A 590 -26.60 29.89 -17.42
CA PRO A 590 -25.43 29.25 -16.84
C PRO A 590 -25.79 27.96 -16.13
N VAL A 591 -24.91 26.95 -16.21
CA VAL A 591 -25.08 25.64 -15.60
C VAL A 591 -23.81 25.21 -14.89
N VAL A 592 -23.96 24.40 -13.85
CA VAL A 592 -22.84 23.75 -13.16
C VAL A 592 -22.54 22.42 -13.87
N LEU A 593 -21.27 22.15 -14.07
CA LEU A 593 -20.72 20.89 -14.54
C LEU A 593 -20.15 20.09 -13.38
N GLU A 594 -20.54 18.84 -13.27
CA GLU A 594 -19.96 17.89 -12.30
C GLU A 594 -18.88 17.03 -12.95
N PRO A 595 -17.74 16.77 -12.27
CA PRO A 595 -16.74 15.85 -12.77
C PRO A 595 -17.27 14.42 -12.73
N MET A 596 -17.08 13.71 -13.84
CA MET A 596 -17.39 12.30 -13.95
C MET A 596 -16.14 11.47 -13.71
N ALA A 597 -16.32 10.28 -13.14
CA ALA A 597 -15.27 9.30 -12.93
C ALA A 597 -15.63 7.98 -13.60
N THR A 598 -14.65 7.35 -14.21
CA THR A 598 -14.69 5.95 -14.63
C THR A 598 -14.01 5.12 -13.55
N MET A 599 -14.71 4.10 -13.05
CA MET A 599 -14.20 3.17 -12.05
C MET A 599 -14.19 1.74 -12.60
N SER A 600 -13.17 0.99 -12.23
CA SER A 600 -13.11 -0.46 -12.41
C SER A 600 -13.08 -1.10 -11.02
N ILE A 601 -14.14 -1.79 -10.64
CA ILE A 601 -14.35 -2.34 -9.29
C ILE A 601 -14.25 -3.86 -9.36
N ALA A 602 -13.24 -4.44 -8.70
CA ALA A 602 -13.02 -5.87 -8.61
C ALA A 602 -13.55 -6.42 -7.27
N VAL A 603 -14.45 -7.38 -7.33
CA VAL A 603 -15.05 -8.03 -6.15
C VAL A 603 -15.31 -9.51 -6.41
N GLY A 604 -15.37 -10.31 -5.36
CA GLY A 604 -15.85 -11.69 -5.46
C GLY A 604 -17.26 -11.75 -6.02
N GLU A 605 -17.59 -12.77 -6.82
CA GLU A 605 -18.87 -12.93 -7.50
C GLU A 605 -20.08 -12.77 -6.57
N SER A 606 -19.99 -13.27 -5.34
CA SER A 606 -21.04 -13.16 -4.32
C SER A 606 -21.40 -11.73 -3.92
N TYR A 607 -20.50 -10.76 -4.14
CA TYR A 607 -20.68 -9.34 -3.79
C TYR A 607 -21.04 -8.47 -4.99
N ALA A 608 -20.88 -8.98 -6.23
CA ALA A 608 -21.07 -8.20 -7.45
C ALA A 608 -22.46 -7.56 -7.53
N GLY A 609 -23.51 -8.31 -7.22
CA GLY A 609 -24.88 -7.80 -7.23
C GLY A 609 -25.11 -6.66 -6.22
N ALA A 610 -24.54 -6.76 -5.01
CA ALA A 610 -24.67 -5.72 -4.00
C ALA A 610 -23.91 -4.43 -4.40
N VAL A 611 -22.72 -4.57 -5.01
CA VAL A 611 -21.93 -3.44 -5.52
C VAL A 611 -22.65 -2.75 -6.69
N MET A 612 -23.22 -3.49 -7.66
CA MET A 612 -23.98 -2.92 -8.77
C MET A 612 -25.22 -2.14 -8.26
N GLY A 613 -25.90 -2.68 -7.25
CA GLY A 613 -27.02 -2.02 -6.59
C GLY A 613 -26.61 -0.70 -5.94
N ASP A 614 -25.52 -0.70 -5.18
CA ASP A 614 -25.00 0.49 -4.49
C ASP A 614 -24.56 1.58 -5.50
N ILE A 615 -23.82 1.21 -6.53
CA ILE A 615 -23.40 2.14 -7.60
C ILE A 615 -24.62 2.77 -8.30
N SER A 616 -25.69 2.01 -8.53
CA SER A 616 -26.91 2.55 -9.13
C SER A 616 -27.58 3.62 -8.25
N THR A 617 -27.54 3.46 -6.91
CA THR A 617 -28.05 4.49 -5.98
C THR A 617 -27.21 5.77 -6.00
N ARG A 618 -25.94 5.70 -6.41
CA ARG A 618 -24.99 6.81 -6.56
C ARG A 618 -25.01 7.44 -7.96
N ARG A 619 -26.07 7.27 -8.71
CA ARG A 619 -26.21 7.77 -10.07
C ARG A 619 -25.19 7.20 -11.07
N GLY A 620 -24.53 6.07 -10.69
CA GLY A 620 -23.55 5.39 -11.52
C GLY A 620 -24.23 4.59 -12.65
N ARG A 621 -23.55 4.58 -13.81
CA ARG A 621 -23.95 3.78 -14.98
C ARG A 621 -22.97 2.64 -15.18
N ILE A 622 -23.43 1.42 -15.16
CA ILE A 622 -22.61 0.24 -15.46
C ILE A 622 -22.32 0.25 -16.97
N ILE A 623 -21.03 0.25 -17.33
CA ILE A 623 -20.55 0.24 -18.71
C ILE A 623 -20.34 -1.21 -19.17
N GLY A 624 -19.85 -2.06 -18.28
CA GLY A 624 -19.57 -3.46 -18.58
C GLY A 624 -19.21 -4.26 -17.33
N THR A 625 -19.16 -5.57 -17.51
CA THR A 625 -18.67 -6.51 -16.49
C THR A 625 -17.75 -7.53 -17.16
N ASP A 626 -16.66 -7.87 -16.49
CA ASP A 626 -15.66 -8.84 -16.93
C ASP A 626 -15.20 -9.70 -15.74
N SER A 627 -14.35 -10.67 -15.97
CA SER A 627 -13.70 -11.45 -14.92
C SER A 627 -12.18 -11.32 -15.05
N ASN A 628 -11.50 -11.10 -13.94
CA ASN A 628 -10.04 -11.09 -13.94
C ASN A 628 -9.47 -12.52 -13.73
N ASP A 629 -8.16 -12.67 -13.90
CA ASP A 629 -7.45 -13.95 -13.72
C ASP A 629 -7.57 -14.52 -12.29
N ALA A 630 -7.92 -13.68 -11.32
CA ALA A 630 -8.16 -14.07 -9.94
C ALA A 630 -9.59 -14.61 -9.70
N GLY A 631 -10.43 -14.72 -10.76
CA GLY A 631 -11.83 -15.16 -10.68
C GLY A 631 -12.75 -14.15 -9.99
N GLU A 632 -12.35 -12.88 -9.92
CA GLU A 632 -13.20 -11.80 -9.40
C GLU A 632 -13.98 -11.16 -10.54
N THR A 633 -15.20 -10.73 -10.23
CA THR A 633 -16.01 -9.94 -11.16
C THR A 633 -15.50 -8.49 -11.17
N VAL A 634 -15.12 -8.00 -12.33
CA VAL A 634 -14.70 -6.62 -12.57
C VAL A 634 -15.88 -5.84 -13.16
N ILE A 635 -16.36 -4.85 -12.41
CA ILE A 635 -17.51 -4.01 -12.79
C ILE A 635 -16.97 -2.65 -13.24
N MET A 636 -17.16 -2.33 -14.52
CA MET A 636 -16.80 -1.04 -15.09
C MET A 636 -17.99 -0.08 -14.99
N VAL A 637 -17.79 1.07 -14.37
CA VAL A 637 -18.86 2.04 -14.13
C VAL A 637 -18.42 3.46 -14.46
N ARG A 638 -19.37 4.29 -14.89
CA ARG A 638 -19.20 5.74 -14.98
C ARG A 638 -20.13 6.43 -14.00
N VAL A 639 -19.60 7.27 -13.12
CA VAL A 639 -20.31 7.78 -11.95
C VAL A 639 -19.84 9.22 -11.64
N PRO A 640 -20.72 10.10 -11.13
CA PRO A 640 -20.28 11.41 -10.65
C PRO A 640 -19.23 11.27 -9.53
N TYR A 641 -18.10 11.95 -9.67
CA TYR A 641 -16.99 11.85 -8.72
C TYR A 641 -17.40 12.20 -7.28
N ALA A 642 -18.32 13.16 -7.14
CA ALA A 642 -18.86 13.56 -5.84
C ALA A 642 -19.51 12.43 -5.04
N GLU A 643 -20.08 11.42 -5.72
CA GLU A 643 -20.75 10.27 -5.10
C GLU A 643 -19.80 9.17 -4.66
N VAL A 644 -18.54 9.21 -5.13
CA VAL A 644 -17.57 8.12 -4.94
C VAL A 644 -16.24 8.55 -4.33
N VAL A 645 -16.06 9.81 -4.00
CA VAL A 645 -14.82 10.32 -3.39
C VAL A 645 -14.43 9.59 -2.10
N SER A 646 -15.40 9.06 -1.35
CA SER A 646 -15.19 8.27 -0.13
C SER A 646 -15.60 6.79 -0.27
N TYR A 647 -15.67 6.28 -1.49
CA TYR A 647 -16.24 4.94 -1.78
C TYR A 647 -15.48 3.78 -1.12
N THR A 648 -14.24 3.96 -0.77
CA THR A 648 -13.40 2.94 -0.10
C THR A 648 -14.06 2.34 1.14
N LYS A 649 -14.71 3.16 1.97
CA LYS A 649 -15.38 2.68 3.19
C LYS A 649 -16.57 1.80 2.85
N ASP A 650 -17.39 2.23 1.89
CA ASP A 650 -18.61 1.54 1.50
C ASP A 650 -18.29 0.21 0.80
N LEU A 651 -17.32 0.23 -0.14
CA LEU A 651 -16.87 -0.98 -0.80
C LEU A 651 -16.29 -2.01 0.19
N ARG A 652 -15.48 -1.57 1.16
CA ARG A 652 -14.98 -2.46 2.22
C ARG A 652 -16.11 -3.07 3.05
N SER A 653 -17.13 -2.30 3.38
CA SER A 653 -18.30 -2.79 4.09
C SER A 653 -19.07 -3.84 3.28
N ILE A 654 -19.37 -3.56 2.00
CA ILE A 654 -20.11 -4.45 1.12
C ILE A 654 -19.35 -5.76 0.86
N SER A 655 -18.04 -5.65 0.56
CA SER A 655 -17.19 -6.77 0.17
C SER A 655 -16.46 -7.44 1.34
N ARG A 656 -16.76 -7.05 2.59
CA ARG A 656 -16.03 -7.47 3.79
C ARG A 656 -14.51 -7.28 3.68
N GLY A 657 -14.09 -6.18 3.02
CA GLY A 657 -12.69 -5.82 2.83
C GLY A 657 -11.98 -6.50 1.66
N SER A 658 -12.66 -7.37 0.89
CA SER A 658 -12.03 -8.07 -0.24
C SER A 658 -12.00 -7.24 -1.53
N GLY A 659 -12.94 -6.29 -1.70
CA GLY A 659 -13.06 -5.50 -2.91
C GLY A 659 -11.94 -4.44 -3.08
N SER A 660 -11.62 -4.19 -4.34
CA SER A 660 -10.70 -3.13 -4.74
C SER A 660 -11.27 -2.36 -5.93
N TYR A 661 -10.77 -1.14 -6.18
CA TYR A 661 -11.17 -0.40 -7.36
C TYR A 661 -10.05 0.51 -7.85
N THR A 662 -10.13 0.91 -9.11
CA THR A 662 -9.39 2.05 -9.66
C THR A 662 -10.39 3.12 -10.05
N ILE A 663 -9.96 4.39 -10.00
CA ILE A 663 -10.80 5.55 -10.34
C ILE A 663 -9.99 6.55 -11.17
N GLU A 664 -10.58 7.02 -12.26
CA GLU A 664 -10.00 8.04 -13.12
C GLU A 664 -11.07 9.08 -13.45
N LEU A 665 -10.70 10.36 -13.44
CA LEU A 665 -11.61 11.43 -13.87
C LEU A 665 -11.79 11.37 -15.40
N ASP A 666 -13.05 11.35 -15.83
CA ASP A 666 -13.46 11.19 -17.25
C ASP A 666 -14.37 12.33 -17.69
N GLY A 667 -13.81 13.54 -17.70
CA GLY A 667 -14.49 14.73 -18.18
C GLY A 667 -15.56 15.28 -17.25
N TYR A 668 -16.48 16.05 -17.81
CA TYR A 668 -17.53 16.77 -17.09
C TYR A 668 -18.89 16.55 -17.74
N GLU A 669 -19.95 16.42 -16.94
CA GLU A 669 -21.33 16.42 -17.38
C GLU A 669 -22.14 17.51 -16.64
N GLN A 670 -23.25 17.95 -17.23
CA GLN A 670 -24.12 18.92 -16.56
C GLN A 670 -24.71 18.28 -15.29
N ALA A 671 -24.55 18.96 -14.16
CA ALA A 671 -25.14 18.53 -12.90
C ALA A 671 -26.69 18.54 -12.98
N PRO A 672 -27.37 17.58 -12.34
CA PRO A 672 -28.83 17.59 -12.20
C PRO A 672 -29.32 18.88 -11.53
N ALA A 673 -30.56 19.25 -11.82
CA ALA A 673 -31.12 20.54 -11.36
C ALA A 673 -31.18 20.67 -9.82
N ASP A 674 -31.38 19.57 -9.11
CA ASP A 674 -31.36 19.53 -7.64
C ASP A 674 -29.95 19.74 -7.06
N VAL A 675 -28.94 19.10 -7.67
CA VAL A 675 -27.52 19.31 -7.31
C VAL A 675 -27.11 20.74 -7.57
N GLN A 676 -27.42 21.27 -8.76
CA GLN A 676 -27.11 22.67 -9.11
C GLN A 676 -27.77 23.64 -8.12
N LYS A 677 -29.05 23.48 -7.78
CA LYS A 677 -29.75 24.32 -6.80
C LYS A 677 -29.07 24.32 -5.44
N LYS A 678 -28.64 23.15 -4.99
CA LYS A 678 -27.93 23.01 -3.71
C LYS A 678 -26.60 23.77 -3.73
N LEU A 679 -25.78 23.60 -4.76
CA LEU A 679 -24.48 24.26 -4.88
C LEU A 679 -24.63 25.79 -4.98
N VAL A 680 -25.61 26.30 -5.73
CA VAL A 680 -25.93 27.72 -5.82
C VAL A 680 -26.33 28.29 -4.47
N ALA A 681 -27.23 27.63 -3.74
CA ALA A 681 -27.67 28.04 -2.41
C ALA A 681 -26.51 28.07 -1.39
N GLU A 682 -25.60 27.09 -1.44
CA GLU A 682 -24.39 27.06 -0.60
C GLU A 682 -23.44 28.24 -0.90
N TYR A 683 -23.27 28.56 -2.17
CA TYR A 683 -22.46 29.71 -2.59
C TYR A 683 -23.06 31.03 -2.15
N GLU A 684 -24.37 31.23 -2.34
CA GLU A 684 -25.08 32.46 -1.90
C GLU A 684 -25.00 32.62 -0.38
N ALA A 685 -25.16 31.55 0.39
CA ALA A 685 -25.02 31.57 1.84
C ALA A 685 -23.60 31.96 2.29
N LYS A 686 -22.56 31.43 1.66
CA LYS A 686 -21.17 31.83 1.92
C LYS A 686 -20.91 33.29 1.61
N ARG A 687 -21.39 33.76 0.46
CA ARG A 687 -21.25 35.14 0.04
C ARG A 687 -21.97 36.12 0.99
N ALA A 688 -23.16 35.74 1.49
CA ALA A 688 -23.90 36.52 2.48
C ALA A 688 -23.21 36.57 3.84
N ALA A 689 -22.50 35.51 4.23
CA ALA A 689 -21.71 35.44 5.46
C ALA A 689 -20.37 36.24 5.39
N GLY A 690 -20.01 36.80 4.24
CA GLY A 690 -18.80 37.61 4.07
C GLY A 690 -17.50 36.80 3.95
N ASN A 691 -17.59 35.55 3.64
CA ASN A 691 -16.45 34.64 3.40
C ASN A 691 -16.21 34.46 1.90
#